data_fd3948b974790120f4dc80dd91eecc9d
#
_entry.id   fd3948b974790120f4dc80dd91eecc9d
#
_cell.length_a   1.000
_cell.length_b   1.000
_cell.length_c   1.000
_cell.angle_alpha   90.00
_cell.angle_beta   90.00
_cell.angle_gamma   90.00
#
_symmetry.space_group_name_H-M   'P 1'
#
loop_
_entity.id
_entity.type
_entity.pdbx_description
1 polymer ?
#
loop_
_entity_poly.entity_id
_entity_poly.type
_entity_poly.pdbx_seq_one_letter_code
_entity_poly.pdbx_strand_id
1 'polypeptide(L)'
;MTLAPARPTGPENPGPGPERPGPENPGPGSGPGPARPAPVLSVRDLRVSFPSEQGPVQAVRGVDFDLLPGRTLGIVGESGSGKSATALALMGLLPPAAHLEGRILLGGRDLAAMDDTRLARIRGKDIGMVFQDPMSALTPVLSVGRLLSQALRVHQDLSRKDAWEQAVQLLDLVGIPDPRERAKAFPHEFSGGMRQRVVIALAIANKPSVLVADEPTTALDVTVQAQILEVLRLAQRESGAALVLITHDLGVVAGHADDVAVMYAGRIVEHAGVDELFARPTMPYTARLLAAVPTAGSGVQRPLLPIAGEPPSPVALPAGCAFAPRCAVARDVCRTTEPDLTAPAGRPGRVACHRAQEIADGTLDPAGPAGSAVALTPDRAAARRTPGEVVLRVEDLVKTFPVTRGALLKRRTGTLHAVNGVGFEVRAGETLALVGESGSGKTTTLREVLRLRAPEGGRIEVAGTDVATLRSAAQVRELRSEVQIVLQDPTDALDPRLTVFDLLAEPLRAAGADRTAVRSRIPRLLDLVGLDRAVGDRFPAALSGGQRQRVGIARALAREPRLLVLDEPLSALDVSVQAEIVNLLVRLKRELALAYLVVAHDLAVVRYFSDRIAVMYLGHIVESGATEEIFARPRHPYTRALLSAVPLPDPQRERRRERIVLRGEQPSAARLPAGCVFVDRCPLHREADESVRTRCRTERPSTVGAPDGSDHRYACHAL
;
A
#
# COMPACT_ATOMS: atom_id res chain seq x y z
N MET A 1 -24.61 -9.84 -99.52
CA MET A 1 -25.41 -8.92 -100.29
C MET A 1 -25.47 -7.61 -99.54
N THR A 2 -24.59 -6.69 -99.95
CA THR A 2 -24.84 -5.49 -100.75
C THR A 2 -25.79 -4.52 -100.04
N LEU A 3 -25.42 -3.37 -99.73
CA LEU A 3 -24.90 -2.12 -100.16
C LEU A 3 -25.34 -1.02 -99.15
N ALA A 4 -24.54 -0.27 -98.59
CA ALA A 4 -24.15 1.14 -98.68
C ALA A 4 -25.18 2.14 -99.28
N PRO A 5 -24.92 3.46 -99.15
CA PRO A 5 -24.87 4.38 -97.97
C PRO A 5 -25.80 5.60 -98.21
N ALA A 6 -26.00 6.45 -97.24
CA ALA A 6 -26.57 7.78 -97.55
C ALA A 6 -26.01 8.85 -96.58
N ARG A 7 -25.78 10.00 -97.21
CA ARG A 7 -25.08 11.20 -96.77
C ARG A 7 -25.97 12.23 -96.06
N PRO A 8 -25.46 13.41 -95.72
CA PRO A 8 -25.59 14.01 -94.37
C PRO A 8 -26.53 15.23 -94.37
N THR A 9 -27.05 15.59 -93.27
CA THR A 9 -27.73 16.87 -93.05
C THR A 9 -27.03 17.66 -91.91
N GLY A 10 -26.95 18.94 -92.13
CA GLY A 10 -26.14 19.93 -91.46
C GLY A 10 -26.47 20.25 -90.01
N PRO A 11 -25.77 21.26 -89.44
CA PRO A 11 -25.61 21.38 -88.02
C PRO A 11 -26.82 22.02 -87.32
N GLU A 12 -27.34 21.34 -86.27
CA GLU A 12 -28.25 21.95 -85.31
C GLU A 12 -27.46 22.55 -84.18
N ASN A 13 -27.94 23.70 -83.67
CA ASN A 13 -27.42 24.58 -82.62
C ASN A 13 -27.35 23.86 -81.30
N PRO A 14 -26.28 23.94 -80.53
CA PRO A 14 -26.25 23.38 -79.13
C PRO A 14 -27.07 24.24 -78.25
N GLY A 15 -28.04 23.61 -77.57
CA GLY A 15 -28.79 24.17 -76.44
C GLY A 15 -27.89 24.48 -75.21
N PRO A 16 -28.36 25.29 -74.25
CA PRO A 16 -27.55 25.72 -73.12
C PRO A 16 -27.16 24.54 -72.22
N GLY A 17 -25.84 24.44 -72.00
CA GLY A 17 -25.28 23.45 -71.12
C GLY A 17 -25.70 23.64 -69.66
N PRO A 18 -25.61 22.63 -68.78
CA PRO A 18 -26.05 22.71 -67.44
C PRO A 18 -25.25 23.78 -66.63
N GLU A 19 -25.99 24.63 -65.95
CA GLU A 19 -25.47 25.63 -65.04
C GLU A 19 -24.50 24.97 -63.98
N ARG A 20 -23.30 25.52 -63.88
CA ARG A 20 -22.40 25.18 -62.75
C ARG A 20 -23.08 25.57 -61.44
N PRO A 21 -23.13 24.70 -60.41
CA PRO A 21 -23.59 25.08 -59.07
C PRO A 21 -22.70 26.22 -58.56
N GLY A 22 -23.31 27.32 -58.16
CA GLY A 22 -22.67 28.44 -57.49
C GLY A 22 -22.01 27.99 -56.17
N PRO A 23 -21.05 28.77 -55.65
CA PRO A 23 -20.40 28.41 -54.38
C PRO A 23 -21.47 28.28 -53.29
N GLU A 24 -21.64 27.07 -52.74
CA GLU A 24 -22.44 26.82 -51.55
C GLU A 24 -21.92 27.73 -50.42
N ASN A 25 -22.79 28.56 -49.93
CA ASN A 25 -22.56 29.33 -48.72
C ASN A 25 -22.24 28.34 -47.59
N PRO A 26 -21.08 28.40 -46.89
CA PRO A 26 -20.81 27.52 -45.75
C PRO A 26 -21.89 27.84 -44.72
N GLY A 27 -22.73 26.86 -44.40
CA GLY A 27 -23.70 26.91 -43.33
C GLY A 27 -23.00 27.31 -42.02
N PRO A 28 -23.70 27.81 -41.00
CA PRO A 28 -23.06 28.27 -39.75
C PRO A 28 -22.21 27.17 -39.18
N GLY A 29 -20.89 27.37 -39.27
CA GLY A 29 -19.90 26.42 -38.83
C GLY A 29 -20.19 25.99 -37.40
N SER A 30 -20.19 24.69 -37.16
CA SER A 30 -20.01 24.10 -35.86
C SER A 30 -18.81 24.80 -35.21
N GLY A 31 -19.11 25.70 -34.28
CA GLY A 31 -18.09 26.40 -33.51
C GLY A 31 -17.11 25.40 -32.94
N PRO A 32 -15.82 25.76 -32.74
CA PRO A 32 -14.84 24.87 -32.13
C PRO A 32 -15.45 24.38 -30.82
N GLY A 33 -15.61 23.07 -30.68
CA GLY A 33 -16.02 22.48 -29.42
C GLY A 33 -15.14 23.04 -28.28
N PRO A 34 -15.61 23.08 -27.04
CA PRO A 34 -14.89 23.74 -25.96
C PRO A 34 -13.44 23.27 -25.95
N ALA A 35 -12.51 24.20 -26.14
CA ALA A 35 -11.09 23.93 -26.20
C ALA A 35 -10.69 23.14 -24.94
N ARG A 36 -10.07 21.98 -25.07
CA ARG A 36 -9.57 21.22 -23.94
C ARG A 36 -8.68 22.15 -23.11
N PRO A 37 -8.86 22.21 -21.77
CA PRO A 37 -8.02 23.07 -20.93
C PRO A 37 -6.54 22.71 -21.15
N ALA A 38 -5.70 23.74 -21.23
CA ALA A 38 -4.26 23.55 -21.37
C ALA A 38 -3.69 22.84 -20.13
N PRO A 39 -2.77 21.91 -20.27
CA PRO A 39 -2.16 21.21 -19.15
C PRO A 39 -1.36 22.18 -18.27
N VAL A 40 -1.48 22.04 -16.95
CA VAL A 40 -0.69 22.80 -15.98
C VAL A 40 0.74 22.26 -15.88
N LEU A 41 0.92 20.95 -16.06
CA LEU A 41 2.22 20.28 -16.13
C LEU A 41 2.24 19.36 -17.34
N SER A 42 3.30 19.45 -18.16
CA SER A 42 3.55 18.56 -19.29
C SER A 42 4.94 17.98 -19.20
N VAL A 43 5.05 16.68 -19.26
CA VAL A 43 6.32 15.94 -19.26
C VAL A 43 6.51 15.32 -20.64
N ARG A 44 7.71 15.51 -21.23
CA ARG A 44 8.03 15.04 -22.58
C ARG A 44 9.38 14.36 -22.61
N ASP A 45 9.41 13.09 -23.03
CA ASP A 45 10.57 12.22 -23.17
C ASP A 45 11.51 12.27 -21.95
N LEU A 46 10.90 12.25 -20.76
CA LEU A 46 11.67 12.33 -19.50
C LEU A 46 12.51 11.06 -19.34
N ARG A 47 13.83 11.25 -19.22
CA ARG A 47 14.81 10.19 -18.96
C ARG A 47 15.63 10.54 -17.73
N VAL A 48 15.83 9.57 -16.85
CA VAL A 48 16.67 9.71 -15.66
C VAL A 48 17.56 8.50 -15.54
N SER A 49 18.87 8.72 -15.46
CA SER A 49 19.86 7.67 -15.20
C SER A 49 20.80 8.02 -14.06
N PHE A 50 21.26 6.98 -13.36
CA PHE A 50 22.21 7.09 -12.26
C PHE A 50 23.48 6.28 -12.60
N PRO A 51 24.68 6.81 -12.32
CA PRO A 51 25.92 6.05 -12.47
C PRO A 51 25.98 4.90 -11.44
N SER A 52 26.44 3.74 -11.87
CA SER A 52 26.77 2.62 -10.97
C SER A 52 28.00 1.87 -11.47
N GLU A 53 28.61 1.05 -10.60
CA GLU A 53 29.78 0.23 -10.95
C GLU A 53 29.51 -0.77 -12.09
N GLN A 54 28.26 -1.20 -12.25
CA GLN A 54 27.84 -2.16 -13.27
C GLN A 54 27.35 -1.51 -14.58
N GLY A 55 27.38 -0.16 -14.65
CA GLY A 55 26.87 0.62 -15.76
C GLY A 55 25.72 1.56 -15.34
N PRO A 56 25.20 2.40 -16.25
CA PRO A 56 24.17 3.36 -15.92
C PRO A 56 22.84 2.66 -15.59
N VAL A 57 22.28 2.96 -14.44
CA VAL A 57 20.94 2.52 -14.01
C VAL A 57 19.90 3.41 -14.69
N GLN A 58 19.16 2.90 -15.65
CA GLN A 58 18.12 3.63 -16.36
C GLN A 58 16.81 3.61 -15.55
N ALA A 59 16.64 4.59 -14.66
CA ALA A 59 15.47 4.63 -13.77
C ALA A 59 14.20 5.14 -14.46
N VAL A 60 14.32 6.08 -15.41
CA VAL A 60 13.20 6.60 -16.23
C VAL A 60 13.64 6.64 -17.69
N ARG A 61 12.77 6.19 -18.62
CA ARG A 61 13.14 5.85 -20.00
C ARG A 61 12.11 6.38 -21.01
N GLY A 62 11.99 7.70 -21.11
CA GLY A 62 11.06 8.34 -22.06
C GLY A 62 9.62 8.31 -21.55
N VAL A 63 9.37 9.04 -20.48
CA VAL A 63 8.03 9.17 -19.87
C VAL A 63 7.35 10.43 -20.42
N ASP A 64 6.11 10.27 -20.90
CA ASP A 64 5.27 11.33 -21.42
C ASP A 64 3.91 11.35 -20.76
N PHE A 65 3.52 12.49 -20.16
CA PHE A 65 2.15 12.70 -19.68
C PHE A 65 1.79 14.18 -19.59
N ASP A 66 0.50 14.46 -19.55
CA ASP A 66 -0.07 15.77 -19.29
C ASP A 66 -0.94 15.72 -18.03
N LEU A 67 -0.83 16.74 -17.19
CA LEU A 67 -1.65 16.93 -16.02
C LEU A 67 -2.53 18.17 -16.21
N LEU A 68 -3.85 17.98 -16.19
CA LEU A 68 -4.82 19.05 -16.35
C LEU A 68 -5.13 19.73 -15.00
N PRO A 69 -5.52 21.03 -15.01
CA PRO A 69 -5.87 21.74 -13.78
C PRO A 69 -6.94 20.99 -12.97
N GLY A 70 -6.73 20.89 -11.66
CA GLY A 70 -7.65 20.25 -10.72
C GLY A 70 -7.82 18.74 -10.86
N ARG A 71 -7.15 18.08 -11.84
CA ARG A 71 -7.21 16.62 -12.00
C ARG A 71 -6.12 15.90 -11.23
N THR A 72 -6.39 14.63 -10.95
CA THR A 72 -5.43 13.72 -10.30
C THR A 72 -4.93 12.66 -11.27
N LEU A 73 -3.61 12.62 -11.49
CA LEU A 73 -2.94 11.54 -12.20
C LEU A 73 -2.36 10.55 -11.16
N GLY A 74 -2.87 9.33 -11.15
CA GLY A 74 -2.29 8.23 -10.38
C GLY A 74 -1.12 7.59 -11.15
N ILE A 75 0.05 7.47 -10.51
CA ILE A 75 1.19 6.74 -11.07
C ILE A 75 1.41 5.49 -10.22
N VAL A 76 1.25 4.31 -10.84
CA VAL A 76 1.36 3.00 -10.16
C VAL A 76 2.39 2.10 -10.83
N GLY A 77 2.84 1.06 -10.12
CA GLY A 77 3.79 0.06 -10.62
C GLY A 77 4.59 -0.57 -9.48
N GLU A 78 5.32 -1.64 -9.77
CA GLU A 78 6.20 -2.33 -8.80
C GLU A 78 7.32 -1.40 -8.31
N SER A 79 7.97 -1.75 -7.19
CA SER A 79 9.16 -1.07 -6.68
C SER A 79 10.27 -1.08 -7.75
N GLY A 80 11.04 -0.01 -7.83
CA GLY A 80 12.06 0.14 -8.87
C GLY A 80 11.51 0.43 -10.28
N SER A 81 10.20 0.63 -10.48
CA SER A 81 9.65 1.00 -11.80
C SER A 81 9.92 2.44 -12.23
N GLY A 82 10.51 3.28 -11.37
CA GLY A 82 10.91 4.66 -11.68
C GLY A 82 9.98 5.76 -11.14
N LYS A 83 8.96 5.43 -10.36
CA LYS A 83 7.94 6.37 -9.83
C LYS A 83 8.55 7.53 -9.03
N SER A 84 9.30 7.21 -7.97
CA SER A 84 9.94 8.22 -7.11
C SER A 84 11.04 9.01 -7.84
N ALA A 85 11.77 8.36 -8.78
CA ALA A 85 12.71 9.09 -9.63
C ALA A 85 12.00 10.12 -10.52
N THR A 86 10.81 9.78 -11.04
CA THR A 86 9.95 10.72 -11.76
C THR A 86 9.50 11.86 -10.85
N ALA A 87 9.02 11.58 -9.63
CA ALA A 87 8.63 12.62 -8.67
C ALA A 87 9.76 13.59 -8.33
N LEU A 88 10.96 13.06 -8.04
CA LEU A 88 12.13 13.87 -7.75
C LEU A 88 12.59 14.69 -8.97
N ALA A 89 12.46 14.15 -10.18
CA ALA A 89 12.75 14.88 -11.42
C ALA A 89 11.81 16.08 -11.60
N LEU A 90 10.50 15.91 -11.35
CA LEU A 90 9.51 17.00 -11.42
C LEU A 90 9.86 18.14 -10.46
N MET A 91 10.48 17.84 -9.34
CA MET A 91 10.90 18.81 -8.32
C MET A 91 12.31 19.36 -8.57
N GLY A 92 13.07 18.77 -9.51
CA GLY A 92 14.51 19.08 -9.66
C GLY A 92 15.32 18.70 -8.42
N LEU A 93 14.94 17.64 -7.70
CA LEU A 93 15.57 17.14 -6.46
C LEU A 93 16.38 15.86 -6.68
N LEU A 94 16.72 15.55 -7.92
CA LEU A 94 17.60 14.41 -8.21
C LEU A 94 19.00 14.64 -7.62
N PRO A 95 19.70 13.58 -7.17
CA PRO A 95 21.10 13.70 -6.74
C PRO A 95 21.98 14.31 -7.84
N PRO A 96 23.05 15.04 -7.49
CA PRO A 96 23.92 15.69 -8.48
C PRO A 96 24.57 14.75 -9.49
N ALA A 97 24.72 13.48 -9.16
CA ALA A 97 25.24 12.46 -10.06
C ALA A 97 24.23 11.93 -11.08
N ALA A 98 22.95 12.28 -10.94
CA ALA A 98 21.91 11.84 -11.86
C ALA A 98 21.98 12.62 -13.18
N HIS A 99 21.77 11.91 -14.29
CA HIS A 99 21.55 12.52 -15.61
C HIS A 99 20.06 12.62 -15.89
N LEU A 100 19.61 13.83 -16.26
CA LEU A 100 18.23 14.12 -16.63
C LEU A 100 18.19 14.62 -18.08
N GLU A 101 17.34 14.02 -18.90
CA GLU A 101 17.03 14.44 -20.27
C GLU A 101 15.53 14.59 -20.45
N GLY A 102 15.09 15.27 -21.51
CA GLY A 102 13.69 15.57 -21.79
C GLY A 102 13.26 16.93 -21.27
N ARG A 103 11.96 17.18 -21.19
CA ARG A 103 11.38 18.47 -20.78
C ARG A 103 10.28 18.30 -19.73
N ILE A 104 10.26 19.22 -18.77
CA ILE A 104 9.25 19.32 -17.70
C ILE A 104 8.66 20.73 -17.75
N LEU A 105 7.51 20.87 -18.39
CA LEU A 105 6.87 22.17 -18.65
C LEU A 105 5.80 22.45 -17.57
N LEU A 106 6.07 23.40 -16.67
CA LEU A 106 5.11 23.88 -15.67
C LEU A 106 4.59 25.26 -16.12
N GLY A 107 3.33 25.34 -16.52
CA GLY A 107 2.75 26.57 -17.08
C GLY A 107 3.57 27.10 -18.27
N GLY A 108 4.10 26.22 -19.12
CA GLY A 108 4.94 26.57 -20.28
C GLY A 108 6.42 26.83 -19.95
N ARG A 109 6.84 26.85 -18.68
CA ARG A 109 8.23 27.03 -18.26
C ARG A 109 8.92 25.67 -18.11
N ASP A 110 10.06 25.48 -18.80
CA ASP A 110 10.82 24.23 -18.72
C ASP A 110 11.69 24.17 -17.47
N LEU A 111 11.28 23.35 -16.50
CA LEU A 111 11.99 23.18 -15.22
C LEU A 111 13.34 22.44 -15.39
N ALA A 112 13.45 21.55 -16.39
CA ALA A 112 14.66 20.77 -16.64
C ALA A 112 15.84 21.65 -17.09
N ALA A 113 15.54 22.81 -17.71
CA ALA A 113 16.54 23.77 -18.18
C ALA A 113 16.93 24.84 -17.13
N MET A 114 16.34 24.78 -15.91
CA MET A 114 16.58 25.79 -14.87
C MET A 114 17.69 25.39 -13.92
N ASP A 115 18.45 26.42 -13.48
CA ASP A 115 19.37 26.27 -12.36
C ASP A 115 18.66 26.18 -11.01
N ASP A 116 19.36 25.72 -9.98
CA ASP A 116 18.80 25.52 -8.65
C ASP A 116 18.25 26.80 -8.01
N THR A 117 18.82 27.95 -8.30
CA THR A 117 18.36 29.26 -7.81
C THR A 117 16.99 29.62 -8.37
N ARG A 118 16.73 29.31 -9.64
CA ARG A 118 15.43 29.51 -10.28
C ARG A 118 14.43 28.49 -9.80
N LEU A 119 14.82 27.22 -9.69
CA LEU A 119 13.98 26.14 -9.15
C LEU A 119 13.57 26.42 -7.70
N ALA A 120 14.46 26.97 -6.85
CA ALA A 120 14.13 27.33 -5.47
C ALA A 120 12.98 28.36 -5.35
N ARG A 121 12.78 29.20 -6.37
CA ARG A 121 11.66 30.16 -6.41
C ARG A 121 10.33 29.52 -6.82
N ILE A 122 10.37 28.36 -7.46
CA ILE A 122 9.21 27.61 -7.95
C ILE A 122 8.80 26.56 -6.94
N ARG A 123 9.78 25.86 -6.33
CA ARG A 123 9.54 24.86 -5.28
C ARG A 123 8.81 25.47 -4.09
N GLY A 124 7.74 24.83 -3.65
CA GLY A 124 6.90 25.28 -2.55
C GLY A 124 5.95 26.44 -2.88
N LYS A 125 6.10 27.09 -4.05
CA LYS A 125 5.21 28.15 -4.54
C LYS A 125 4.31 27.69 -5.66
N ASP A 126 4.88 27.21 -6.77
CA ASP A 126 4.15 26.82 -7.98
C ASP A 126 3.95 25.29 -8.02
N ILE A 127 4.90 24.53 -7.45
CA ILE A 127 4.84 23.08 -7.29
C ILE A 127 5.20 22.70 -5.84
N GLY A 128 4.33 21.93 -5.19
CA GLY A 128 4.52 21.40 -3.84
C GLY A 128 4.77 19.89 -3.85
N MET A 129 5.44 19.35 -2.82
CA MET A 129 5.68 17.91 -2.69
C MET A 129 5.36 17.40 -1.28
N VAL A 130 4.67 16.26 -1.24
CA VAL A 130 4.49 15.42 -0.06
C VAL A 130 5.42 14.22 -0.22
N PHE A 131 6.43 14.12 0.65
CA PHE A 131 7.45 13.08 0.61
C PHE A 131 6.96 11.78 1.25
N GLN A 132 7.55 10.66 0.85
CA GLN A 132 7.26 9.32 1.38
C GLN A 132 7.57 9.24 2.88
N ASP A 133 8.73 9.74 3.33
CA ASP A 133 9.08 9.84 4.74
C ASP A 133 8.84 11.26 5.27
N PRO A 134 7.87 11.46 6.20
CA PRO A 134 7.62 12.77 6.78
C PRO A 134 8.82 13.38 7.50
N MET A 135 9.70 12.54 8.07
CA MET A 135 10.85 13.03 8.83
C MET A 135 11.93 13.64 7.94
N SER A 136 12.03 13.23 6.69
CA SER A 136 12.93 13.83 5.70
C SER A 136 12.58 15.29 5.36
N ALA A 137 11.29 15.65 5.48
CA ALA A 137 10.78 17.00 5.20
C ALA A 137 10.76 17.92 6.44
N LEU A 138 10.87 17.37 7.65
CA LEU A 138 10.71 18.12 8.89
C LEU A 138 12.04 18.29 9.65
N THR A 139 12.54 19.52 9.74
CA THR A 139 13.74 19.83 10.54
C THR A 139 13.47 19.61 12.02
N PRO A 140 14.10 18.61 12.67
CA PRO A 140 13.71 18.17 14.03
C PRO A 140 13.95 19.17 15.15
N VAL A 141 14.82 20.17 14.92
CA VAL A 141 15.21 21.20 15.88
C VAL A 141 14.37 22.48 15.80
N LEU A 142 13.41 22.53 14.86
CA LEU A 142 12.47 23.64 14.73
C LEU A 142 11.07 23.21 15.13
N SER A 143 10.31 24.13 15.76
CA SER A 143 8.89 23.87 16.02
C SER A 143 8.10 23.89 14.71
N VAL A 144 7.00 23.14 14.66
CA VAL A 144 6.16 23.00 13.45
C VAL A 144 5.66 24.36 12.96
N GLY A 145 5.22 25.24 13.85
CA GLY A 145 4.79 26.60 13.49
C GLY A 145 5.91 27.43 12.88
N ARG A 146 7.18 27.26 13.33
CA ARG A 146 8.33 27.92 12.72
C ARG A 146 8.61 27.40 11.32
N LEU A 147 8.54 26.08 11.10
CA LEU A 147 8.73 25.48 9.78
C LEU A 147 7.71 26.03 8.77
N LEU A 148 6.43 26.04 9.14
CA LEU A 148 5.36 26.58 8.29
C LEU A 148 5.54 28.10 8.06
N SER A 149 5.84 28.88 9.10
CA SER A 149 6.08 30.32 8.97
C SER A 149 7.27 30.63 8.07
N GLN A 150 8.33 29.83 8.10
CA GLN A 150 9.47 29.98 7.20
C GLN A 150 9.08 29.69 5.75
N ALA A 151 8.36 28.57 5.50
CA ALA A 151 7.89 28.20 4.16
C ALA A 151 7.00 29.29 3.53
N LEU A 152 6.13 29.92 4.33
CA LEU A 152 5.32 31.05 3.88
C LEU A 152 6.17 32.29 3.52
N ARG A 153 7.09 32.66 4.42
CA ARG A 153 7.89 33.90 4.28
C ARG A 153 8.94 33.84 3.19
N VAL A 154 9.35 32.65 2.77
CA VAL A 154 10.27 32.50 1.62
C VAL A 154 9.63 32.99 0.32
N HIS A 155 8.31 32.86 0.18
CA HIS A 155 7.58 33.16 -1.05
C HIS A 155 6.58 34.33 -0.93
N GLN A 156 6.30 34.81 0.29
CA GLN A 156 5.36 35.87 0.58
C GLN A 156 6.00 36.94 1.47
N ASP A 157 5.71 38.20 1.23
CA ASP A 157 6.16 39.30 2.08
C ASP A 157 5.24 39.43 3.29
N LEU A 158 5.43 38.52 4.27
CA LEU A 158 4.67 38.48 5.49
C LEU A 158 5.47 38.86 6.72
N SER A 159 4.84 39.60 7.65
CA SER A 159 5.41 39.81 8.96
C SER A 159 5.54 38.44 9.72
N ARG A 160 6.42 38.39 10.71
CA ARG A 160 6.56 37.20 11.56
C ARG A 160 5.24 36.79 12.22
N LYS A 161 4.44 37.79 12.62
CA LYS A 161 3.15 37.55 13.28
C LYS A 161 2.12 36.99 12.30
N ASP A 162 2.00 37.59 11.12
CA ASP A 162 1.03 37.14 10.12
C ASP A 162 1.36 35.74 9.58
N ALA A 163 2.65 35.44 9.33
CA ALA A 163 3.11 34.13 8.96
C ALA A 163 2.82 33.07 10.05
N TRP A 164 2.93 33.44 11.33
CA TRP A 164 2.58 32.53 12.43
C TRP A 164 1.08 32.25 12.49
N GLU A 165 0.23 33.28 12.35
CA GLU A 165 -1.22 33.09 12.33
C GLU A 165 -1.67 32.24 11.14
N GLN A 166 -1.08 32.45 9.95
CA GLN A 166 -1.35 31.58 8.78
C GLN A 166 -0.83 30.15 9.01
N ALA A 167 0.30 29.96 9.67
CA ALA A 167 0.78 28.63 10.04
C ALA A 167 -0.20 27.89 10.97
N VAL A 168 -0.80 28.59 11.93
CA VAL A 168 -1.84 28.03 12.80
C VAL A 168 -3.11 27.66 12.00
N GLN A 169 -3.53 28.51 11.05
CA GLN A 169 -4.66 28.24 10.17
C GLN A 169 -4.41 27.01 9.27
N LEU A 170 -3.18 26.86 8.74
CA LEU A 170 -2.82 25.68 7.96
C LEU A 170 -2.85 24.39 8.78
N LEU A 171 -2.42 24.43 10.05
CA LEU A 171 -2.53 23.29 10.95
C LEU A 171 -3.99 22.92 11.26
N ASP A 172 -4.85 23.92 11.41
CA ASP A 172 -6.28 23.72 11.59
C ASP A 172 -6.92 23.09 10.34
N LEU A 173 -6.59 23.62 9.15
CA LEU A 173 -7.06 23.12 7.85
C LEU A 173 -6.74 21.62 7.66
N VAL A 174 -5.55 21.19 8.04
CA VAL A 174 -5.16 19.76 7.95
C VAL A 174 -5.64 18.93 9.15
N GLY A 175 -6.45 19.51 10.03
CA GLY A 175 -7.08 18.82 11.15
C GLY A 175 -6.14 18.45 12.30
N ILE A 176 -5.11 19.24 12.56
CA ILE A 176 -4.27 19.11 13.77
C ILE A 176 -5.08 19.67 14.97
N PRO A 177 -5.31 18.86 16.02
CA PRO A 177 -6.01 19.33 17.22
C PRO A 177 -5.18 20.40 17.95
N ASP A 178 -5.84 21.36 18.58
CA ASP A 178 -5.20 22.47 19.33
C ASP A 178 -4.07 23.15 18.55
N PRO A 179 -4.33 23.64 17.31
CA PRO A 179 -3.30 24.02 16.35
C PRO A 179 -2.34 25.08 16.88
N ARG A 180 -2.81 26.02 17.72
CA ARG A 180 -2.00 27.08 18.31
C ARG A 180 -0.98 26.54 19.33
N GLU A 181 -1.32 25.57 20.13
CA GLU A 181 -0.39 24.90 21.04
C GLU A 181 0.53 23.95 20.28
N ARG A 182 -0.03 23.19 19.36
CA ARG A 182 0.75 22.25 18.52
C ARG A 182 1.77 22.96 17.63
N ALA A 183 1.50 24.19 17.19
CA ALA A 183 2.48 24.99 16.45
C ALA A 183 3.80 25.22 17.22
N LYS A 184 3.77 25.20 18.56
CA LYS A 184 4.96 25.33 19.42
C LYS A 184 5.74 24.02 19.58
N ALA A 185 5.10 22.88 19.32
CA ALA A 185 5.68 21.55 19.49
C ALA A 185 6.66 21.20 18.36
N PHE A 186 7.55 20.26 18.63
CA PHE A 186 8.55 19.77 17.68
C PHE A 186 8.06 18.53 16.93
N PRO A 187 8.59 18.23 15.73
CA PRO A 187 8.15 17.08 14.92
C PRO A 187 8.16 15.73 15.66
N HIS A 188 9.11 15.51 16.56
CA HIS A 188 9.20 14.24 17.31
C HIS A 188 8.09 14.06 18.35
N GLU A 189 7.37 15.13 18.71
CA GLU A 189 6.22 15.09 19.63
C GLU A 189 4.90 14.74 18.92
N PHE A 190 4.93 14.59 17.59
CA PHE A 190 3.76 14.27 16.75
C PHE A 190 3.72 12.78 16.43
N SER A 191 2.50 12.22 16.31
CA SER A 191 2.28 10.90 15.75
C SER A 191 2.66 10.85 14.25
N GLY A 192 2.81 9.65 13.67
CA GLY A 192 3.10 9.49 12.23
C GLY A 192 2.09 10.21 11.35
N GLY A 193 0.80 10.02 11.61
CA GLY A 193 -0.27 10.69 10.87
C GLY A 193 -0.29 12.21 11.04
N MET A 194 0.02 12.72 12.25
CA MET A 194 0.16 14.18 12.44
C MET A 194 1.34 14.73 11.67
N ARG A 195 2.50 14.07 11.67
CA ARG A 195 3.67 14.48 10.88
C ARG A 195 3.32 14.57 9.41
N GLN A 196 2.62 13.57 8.87
CA GLN A 196 2.19 13.56 7.47
C GLN A 196 1.26 14.73 7.15
N ARG A 197 0.30 15.05 8.05
CA ARG A 197 -0.57 16.22 7.89
C ARG A 197 0.23 17.54 7.89
N VAL A 198 1.25 17.65 8.73
CA VAL A 198 2.15 18.81 8.75
C VAL A 198 2.93 18.94 7.43
N VAL A 199 3.40 17.81 6.87
CA VAL A 199 4.06 17.82 5.54
C VAL A 199 3.09 18.24 4.45
N ILE A 200 1.83 17.80 4.49
CA ILE A 200 0.79 18.27 3.57
C ILE A 200 0.56 19.77 3.73
N ALA A 201 0.46 20.27 4.99
CA ALA A 201 0.33 21.71 5.25
C ALA A 201 1.49 22.52 4.68
N LEU A 202 2.73 22.03 4.79
CA LEU A 202 3.91 22.63 4.17
C LEU A 202 3.81 22.63 2.65
N ALA A 203 3.39 21.52 2.04
CA ALA A 203 3.29 21.38 0.59
C ALA A 203 2.28 22.35 -0.03
N ILE A 204 1.19 22.68 0.70
CA ILE A 204 0.10 23.58 0.20
C ILE A 204 0.20 25.01 0.73
N ALA A 205 1.18 25.34 1.57
CA ALA A 205 1.28 26.64 2.29
C ALA A 205 1.16 27.86 1.37
N ASN A 206 1.69 27.76 0.15
CA ASN A 206 1.66 28.83 -0.85
C ASN A 206 0.68 28.58 -2.00
N LYS A 207 -0.27 27.65 -1.84
CA LYS A 207 -1.30 27.29 -2.83
C LYS A 207 -0.70 26.96 -4.21
N PRO A 208 0.14 25.93 -4.33
CA PRO A 208 0.79 25.57 -5.58
C PRO A 208 -0.25 25.15 -6.63
N SER A 209 0.08 25.33 -7.92
CA SER A 209 -0.75 24.86 -9.04
C SER A 209 -0.62 23.35 -9.26
N VAL A 210 0.47 22.74 -8.83
CA VAL A 210 0.73 21.29 -8.89
C VAL A 210 1.18 20.78 -7.53
N LEU A 211 0.60 19.67 -7.11
CA LEU A 211 1.01 18.93 -5.92
C LEU A 211 1.49 17.54 -6.36
N VAL A 212 2.69 17.16 -5.92
CA VAL A 212 3.25 15.81 -6.11
C VAL A 212 3.21 15.10 -4.76
N ALA A 213 2.54 13.95 -4.69
CA ALA A 213 2.46 13.12 -3.49
C ALA A 213 3.11 11.76 -3.78
N ASP A 214 4.31 11.55 -3.24
CA ASP A 214 5.07 10.31 -3.40
C ASP A 214 4.80 9.39 -2.21
N GLU A 215 3.99 8.38 -2.42
CA GLU A 215 3.55 7.39 -1.43
C GLU A 215 3.10 8.02 -0.09
N PRO A 216 2.15 8.95 -0.09
CA PRO A 216 1.83 9.77 1.09
C PRO A 216 1.23 8.99 2.25
N THR A 217 0.87 7.73 2.07
CA THR A 217 0.20 6.88 3.06
C THR A 217 1.01 5.63 3.44
N THR A 218 2.23 5.47 2.94
CA THR A 218 3.10 4.34 3.25
C THR A 218 3.43 4.29 4.75
N ALA A 219 3.45 3.10 5.33
CA ALA A 219 3.67 2.84 6.77
C ALA A 219 2.62 3.45 7.73
N LEU A 220 1.46 3.87 7.21
CA LEU A 220 0.32 4.31 8.03
C LEU A 220 -0.72 3.19 8.14
N ASP A 221 -1.41 3.14 9.27
CA ASP A 221 -2.57 2.26 9.40
C ASP A 221 -3.76 2.75 8.57
N VAL A 222 -4.70 1.84 8.27
CA VAL A 222 -5.79 2.07 7.29
C VAL A 222 -6.67 3.27 7.68
N THR A 223 -6.88 3.52 8.98
CA THR A 223 -7.72 4.64 9.45
C THR A 223 -7.01 5.96 9.30
N VAL A 224 -5.71 6.02 9.58
CA VAL A 224 -4.86 7.20 9.35
C VAL A 224 -4.68 7.44 7.85
N GLN A 225 -4.50 6.38 7.05
CA GLN A 225 -4.46 6.47 5.58
C GLN A 225 -5.72 7.16 5.03
N ALA A 226 -6.92 6.72 5.45
CA ALA A 226 -8.17 7.33 5.03
C ALA A 226 -8.26 8.83 5.41
N GLN A 227 -7.79 9.18 6.60
CA GLN A 227 -7.73 10.57 7.05
C GLN A 227 -6.75 11.42 6.22
N ILE A 228 -5.57 10.89 5.90
CA ILE A 228 -4.55 11.59 5.08
C ILE A 228 -5.07 11.83 3.66
N LEU A 229 -5.72 10.84 3.05
CA LEU A 229 -6.32 10.97 1.73
C LEU A 229 -7.44 12.02 1.69
N GLU A 230 -8.24 12.13 2.75
CA GLU A 230 -9.25 13.19 2.87
C GLU A 230 -8.61 14.57 3.02
N VAL A 231 -7.53 14.68 3.81
CA VAL A 231 -6.75 15.93 3.93
C VAL A 231 -6.13 16.33 2.60
N LEU A 232 -5.59 15.37 1.82
CA LEU A 232 -5.06 15.64 0.47
C LEU A 232 -6.15 16.14 -0.49
N ARG A 233 -7.35 15.54 -0.44
CA ARG A 233 -8.51 16.03 -1.22
C ARG A 233 -8.92 17.44 -0.84
N LEU A 234 -9.00 17.72 0.46
CA LEU A 234 -9.29 19.06 0.96
C LEU A 234 -8.24 20.05 0.50
N ALA A 235 -6.96 19.71 0.66
CA ALA A 235 -5.82 20.50 0.24
C ALA A 235 -5.87 20.81 -1.27
N GLN A 236 -6.18 19.83 -2.11
CA GLN A 236 -6.35 19.97 -3.55
C GLN A 236 -7.48 20.94 -3.90
N ARG A 237 -8.66 20.81 -3.24
CA ARG A 237 -9.81 21.70 -3.46
C ARG A 237 -9.50 23.13 -3.06
N GLU A 238 -8.92 23.34 -1.89
CA GLU A 238 -8.60 24.67 -1.36
C GLU A 238 -7.51 25.41 -2.16
N SER A 239 -6.54 24.67 -2.72
CA SER A 239 -5.48 25.24 -3.55
C SER A 239 -5.87 25.31 -5.04
N GLY A 240 -6.85 24.55 -5.50
CA GLY A 240 -7.13 24.33 -6.91
C GLY A 240 -6.03 23.56 -7.65
N ALA A 241 -5.11 22.92 -6.92
CA ALA A 241 -3.97 22.22 -7.49
C ALA A 241 -4.37 21.00 -8.30
N ALA A 242 -3.61 20.72 -9.35
CA ALA A 242 -3.58 19.40 -9.96
C ALA A 242 -2.65 18.48 -9.15
N LEU A 243 -3.00 17.19 -9.06
CA LEU A 243 -2.29 16.23 -8.19
C LEU A 243 -1.64 15.11 -9.01
N VAL A 244 -0.34 14.89 -8.80
CA VAL A 244 0.34 13.64 -9.16
C VAL A 244 0.39 12.77 -7.91
N LEU A 245 -0.35 11.66 -7.91
CA LEU A 245 -0.43 10.72 -6.79
C LEU A 245 0.33 9.45 -7.12
N ILE A 246 1.47 9.25 -6.51
CA ILE A 246 2.26 8.02 -6.63
C ILE A 246 1.92 7.10 -5.48
N THR A 247 1.54 5.88 -5.78
CA THR A 247 1.25 4.85 -4.78
C THR A 247 1.34 3.45 -5.40
N HIS A 248 1.59 2.45 -4.57
CA HIS A 248 1.45 1.05 -4.93
C HIS A 248 0.06 0.47 -4.58
N ASP A 249 -0.77 1.23 -3.85
CA ASP A 249 -2.14 0.82 -3.47
C ASP A 249 -3.15 1.17 -4.58
N LEU A 250 -3.58 0.13 -5.32
CA LEU A 250 -4.55 0.28 -6.41
C LEU A 250 -5.94 0.69 -5.92
N GLY A 251 -6.32 0.37 -4.70
CA GLY A 251 -7.57 0.82 -4.09
C GLY A 251 -7.57 2.34 -3.83
N VAL A 252 -6.42 2.89 -3.43
CA VAL A 252 -6.23 4.34 -3.30
C VAL A 252 -6.39 5.02 -4.65
N VAL A 253 -5.76 4.48 -5.70
CA VAL A 253 -5.88 5.02 -7.07
C VAL A 253 -7.32 4.95 -7.57
N ALA A 254 -8.01 3.82 -7.38
CA ALA A 254 -9.41 3.64 -7.76
C ALA A 254 -10.33 4.72 -7.18
N GLY A 255 -10.06 5.14 -5.93
CA GLY A 255 -10.87 6.14 -5.23
C GLY A 255 -10.49 7.59 -5.48
N HIS A 256 -9.27 7.89 -5.94
CA HIS A 256 -8.72 9.25 -5.91
C HIS A 256 -8.20 9.76 -7.26
N ALA A 257 -7.84 8.88 -8.20
CA ALA A 257 -7.33 9.27 -9.49
C ALA A 257 -8.46 9.49 -10.53
N ASP A 258 -8.20 10.40 -11.46
CA ASP A 258 -9.00 10.58 -12.68
C ASP A 258 -8.41 9.78 -13.84
N ASP A 259 -7.08 9.87 -13.99
CA ASP A 259 -6.29 9.15 -14.98
C ASP A 259 -5.21 8.34 -14.28
N VAL A 260 -4.80 7.23 -14.87
CA VAL A 260 -3.78 6.34 -14.31
C VAL A 260 -2.69 6.07 -15.32
N ALA A 261 -1.44 6.24 -14.92
CA ALA A 261 -0.26 5.84 -15.65
C ALA A 261 0.41 4.66 -14.95
N VAL A 262 0.46 3.52 -15.59
CA VAL A 262 1.12 2.31 -15.07
C VAL A 262 2.56 2.29 -15.53
N MET A 263 3.50 2.29 -14.59
CA MET A 263 4.94 2.27 -14.86
C MET A 263 5.53 0.88 -14.69
N TYR A 264 6.37 0.47 -15.63
CA TYR A 264 7.18 -0.74 -15.56
C TYR A 264 8.55 -0.52 -16.18
N ALA A 265 9.61 -0.91 -15.48
CA ALA A 265 11.00 -0.79 -15.93
C ALA A 265 11.34 0.60 -16.54
N GLY A 266 10.92 1.67 -15.85
CA GLY A 266 11.22 3.06 -16.24
C GLY A 266 10.33 3.67 -17.32
N ARG A 267 9.30 2.97 -17.82
CA ARG A 267 8.38 3.48 -18.85
C ARG A 267 6.93 3.43 -18.40
N ILE A 268 6.10 4.32 -18.95
CA ILE A 268 4.64 4.16 -18.89
C ILE A 268 4.27 3.08 -19.91
N VAL A 269 3.66 1.99 -19.41
CA VAL A 269 3.24 0.85 -20.25
C VAL A 269 1.74 0.84 -20.54
N GLU A 270 0.95 1.53 -19.72
CA GLU A 270 -0.47 1.79 -19.97
C GLU A 270 -0.88 3.13 -19.34
N HIS A 271 -1.70 3.92 -20.05
CA HIS A 271 -2.22 5.19 -19.59
C HIS A 271 -3.67 5.34 -20.04
N ALA A 272 -4.60 5.39 -19.10
CA ALA A 272 -6.03 5.50 -19.38
C ALA A 272 -6.79 6.18 -18.23
N GLY A 273 -8.04 6.54 -18.46
CA GLY A 273 -8.95 6.93 -17.39
C GLY A 273 -9.13 5.77 -16.39
N VAL A 274 -9.28 6.11 -15.10
CA VAL A 274 -9.31 5.12 -14.03
C VAL A 274 -10.39 4.04 -14.23
N ASP A 275 -11.59 4.43 -14.65
CA ASP A 275 -12.69 3.47 -14.86
C ASP A 275 -12.39 2.48 -16.00
N GLU A 276 -11.79 2.95 -17.10
CA GLU A 276 -11.41 2.10 -18.21
C GLU A 276 -10.28 1.12 -17.85
N LEU A 277 -9.23 1.61 -17.19
CA LEU A 277 -8.07 0.81 -16.80
C LEU A 277 -8.46 -0.33 -15.85
N PHE A 278 -9.32 -0.04 -14.86
CA PHE A 278 -9.76 -1.05 -13.89
C PHE A 278 -10.76 -2.05 -14.48
N ALA A 279 -11.66 -1.58 -15.36
CA ALA A 279 -12.65 -2.46 -15.98
C ALA A 279 -12.07 -3.36 -17.06
N ARG A 280 -11.14 -2.83 -17.87
CA ARG A 280 -10.63 -3.48 -19.08
C ARG A 280 -9.16 -3.15 -19.33
N PRO A 281 -8.25 -3.62 -18.46
CA PRO A 281 -6.81 -3.41 -18.66
C PRO A 281 -6.37 -4.03 -19.99
N THR A 282 -5.56 -3.31 -20.76
CA THR A 282 -5.09 -3.74 -22.08
C THR A 282 -3.63 -4.20 -22.05
N MET A 283 -2.84 -3.74 -21.07
CA MET A 283 -1.48 -4.23 -20.84
C MET A 283 -1.49 -5.50 -19.99
N PRO A 284 -0.85 -6.60 -20.43
CA PRO A 284 -0.76 -7.83 -19.63
C PRO A 284 -0.19 -7.63 -18.22
N TYR A 285 0.77 -6.72 -18.07
CA TYR A 285 1.30 -6.34 -16.75
C TYR A 285 0.23 -5.74 -15.84
N THR A 286 -0.55 -4.77 -16.36
CA THR A 286 -1.64 -4.12 -15.61
C THR A 286 -2.70 -5.14 -15.18
N ALA A 287 -3.09 -6.03 -16.10
CA ALA A 287 -4.06 -7.08 -15.81
C ALA A 287 -3.59 -8.00 -14.67
N ARG A 288 -2.32 -8.40 -14.68
CA ARG A 288 -1.71 -9.20 -13.62
C ARG A 288 -1.56 -8.42 -12.30
N LEU A 289 -1.19 -7.14 -12.38
CA LEU A 289 -1.08 -6.29 -11.20
C LEU A 289 -2.44 -6.14 -10.48
N LEU A 290 -3.53 -5.95 -11.23
CA LEU A 290 -4.89 -5.91 -10.70
C LEU A 290 -5.33 -7.27 -10.14
N ALA A 291 -4.96 -8.37 -10.78
CA ALA A 291 -5.29 -9.73 -10.34
C ALA A 291 -4.50 -10.19 -9.10
N ALA A 292 -3.39 -9.53 -8.76
CA ALA A 292 -2.62 -9.80 -7.56
C ALA A 292 -3.22 -9.17 -6.29
N VAL A 293 -4.15 -8.20 -6.44
CA VAL A 293 -4.81 -7.54 -5.30
C VAL A 293 -5.94 -8.42 -4.77
N PRO A 294 -5.99 -8.69 -3.45
CA PRO A 294 -7.12 -9.39 -2.85
C PRO A 294 -8.42 -8.57 -3.00
N THR A 295 -9.42 -9.11 -3.67
CA THR A 295 -10.72 -8.44 -3.84
C THR A 295 -11.72 -8.85 -2.77
N ALA A 296 -12.29 -7.88 -2.07
CA ALA A 296 -13.36 -8.09 -1.11
C ALA A 296 -14.69 -8.32 -1.84
N GLY A 297 -15.11 -9.55 -2.08
CA GLY A 297 -16.46 -9.72 -2.64
C GLY A 297 -16.82 -11.04 -3.29
N SER A 298 -15.91 -11.90 -3.58
CA SER A 298 -16.23 -13.25 -4.07
C SER A 298 -16.15 -14.24 -2.90
N GLY A 299 -17.26 -14.79 -2.47
CA GLY A 299 -17.31 -15.86 -1.45
C GLY A 299 -16.57 -17.15 -1.83
N VAL A 300 -15.72 -17.09 -2.84
CA VAL A 300 -14.80 -18.12 -3.28
C VAL A 300 -13.41 -17.52 -3.24
N GLN A 301 -12.56 -18.00 -2.33
CA GLN A 301 -11.13 -17.69 -2.30
C GLN A 301 -10.50 -18.16 -3.62
N ARG A 302 -10.41 -17.26 -4.60
CA ARG A 302 -9.59 -17.50 -5.79
C ARG A 302 -8.14 -17.31 -5.40
N PRO A 303 -7.21 -18.19 -5.85
CA PRO A 303 -5.77 -17.97 -5.61
C PRO A 303 -5.38 -16.58 -6.13
N LEU A 304 -4.59 -15.83 -5.35
CA LEU A 304 -3.98 -14.61 -5.84
C LEU A 304 -3.08 -14.98 -7.02
N LEU A 305 -3.15 -14.21 -8.10
CA LEU A 305 -2.35 -14.45 -9.29
C LEU A 305 -1.11 -13.55 -9.26
N PRO A 306 0.02 -14.00 -8.68
CA PRO A 306 1.24 -13.21 -8.66
C PRO A 306 1.78 -13.02 -10.07
N ILE A 307 2.58 -11.99 -10.26
CA ILE A 307 3.35 -11.79 -11.49
C ILE A 307 4.62 -12.65 -11.37
N ALA A 308 4.68 -13.75 -12.10
CA ALA A 308 5.80 -14.70 -12.02
C ALA A 308 7.13 -14.06 -12.42
N GLY A 309 8.21 -14.46 -11.76
CA GLY A 309 9.58 -13.99 -12.03
C GLY A 309 9.89 -12.61 -11.46
N GLU A 310 11.15 -12.19 -11.59
CA GLU A 310 11.63 -10.91 -11.07
C GLU A 310 11.57 -9.80 -12.14
N PRO A 311 11.40 -8.52 -11.73
CA PRO A 311 11.55 -7.39 -12.65
C PRO A 311 12.96 -7.40 -13.29
N PRO A 312 13.10 -6.95 -14.54
CA PRO A 312 14.40 -6.91 -15.19
C PRO A 312 15.32 -5.92 -14.48
N SER A 313 16.62 -6.24 -14.47
CA SER A 313 17.63 -5.33 -13.93
C SER A 313 17.64 -4.01 -14.71
N PRO A 314 17.58 -2.85 -14.05
CA PRO A 314 17.62 -1.56 -14.74
C PRO A 314 18.98 -1.24 -15.39
N VAL A 315 20.01 -2.06 -15.13
CA VAL A 315 21.33 -2.00 -15.78
C VAL A 315 21.38 -2.86 -17.04
N ALA A 316 20.63 -3.98 -17.05
CA ALA A 316 20.62 -4.95 -18.15
C ALA A 316 19.18 -5.25 -18.57
N LEU A 317 18.59 -4.32 -19.30
CA LEU A 317 17.21 -4.45 -19.81
C LEU A 317 17.17 -5.37 -21.02
N PRO A 318 16.05 -6.11 -21.26
CA PRO A 318 15.82 -6.87 -22.48
C PRO A 318 15.81 -5.95 -23.70
N ALA A 319 16.24 -6.46 -24.86
CA ALA A 319 16.22 -5.71 -26.12
C ALA A 319 14.81 -5.36 -26.61
N GLY A 320 13.82 -6.19 -26.27
CA GLY A 320 12.40 -5.97 -26.60
C GLY A 320 11.58 -5.44 -25.41
N CYS A 321 10.31 -5.82 -25.39
CA CYS A 321 9.40 -5.47 -24.29
C CYS A 321 9.98 -5.93 -22.93
N ALA A 322 10.16 -4.99 -22.02
CA ALA A 322 10.75 -5.27 -20.68
C ALA A 322 9.93 -6.30 -19.88
N PHE A 323 8.61 -6.39 -20.16
CA PHE A 323 7.74 -7.38 -19.51
C PHE A 323 7.73 -8.75 -20.22
N ALA A 324 8.29 -8.90 -21.42
CA ALA A 324 8.24 -10.14 -22.19
C ALA A 324 8.71 -11.39 -21.44
N PRO A 325 9.75 -11.37 -20.59
CA PRO A 325 10.19 -12.54 -19.81
C PRO A 325 9.14 -13.03 -18.80
N ARG A 326 8.24 -12.16 -18.35
CA ARG A 326 7.20 -12.41 -17.34
C ARG A 326 5.80 -12.52 -17.96
N CYS A 327 5.67 -12.25 -19.26
CA CYS A 327 4.39 -12.15 -19.96
C CYS A 327 3.93 -13.52 -20.44
N ALA A 328 2.79 -13.99 -19.93
CA ALA A 328 2.21 -15.28 -20.30
C ALA A 328 1.72 -15.34 -21.76
N VAL A 329 1.54 -14.18 -22.41
CA VAL A 329 1.06 -14.05 -23.79
C VAL A 329 2.12 -13.47 -24.73
N ALA A 330 3.40 -13.52 -24.36
CA ALA A 330 4.50 -13.01 -25.17
C ALA A 330 4.64 -13.77 -26.51
N ARG A 331 5.02 -13.04 -27.58
CA ARG A 331 5.41 -13.55 -28.89
C ARG A 331 6.87 -13.21 -29.18
N ASP A 332 7.44 -13.74 -30.25
CA ASP A 332 8.85 -13.51 -30.60
C ASP A 332 9.14 -12.01 -30.82
N VAL A 333 8.25 -11.28 -31.47
CA VAL A 333 8.39 -9.81 -31.62
C VAL A 333 8.54 -9.09 -30.28
N CYS A 334 7.88 -9.58 -29.23
CA CYS A 334 8.01 -8.99 -27.88
C CYS A 334 9.42 -9.14 -27.28
N ARG A 335 10.22 -10.11 -27.77
CA ARG A 335 11.59 -10.35 -27.30
C ARG A 335 12.63 -9.50 -28.02
N THR A 336 12.31 -9.02 -29.21
CA THR A 336 13.25 -8.34 -30.10
C THR A 336 12.97 -6.83 -30.23
N THR A 337 11.73 -6.40 -30.07
CA THR A 337 11.31 -5.01 -30.30
C THR A 337 10.55 -4.47 -29.11
N GLU A 338 10.93 -3.29 -28.63
CA GLU A 338 10.21 -2.59 -27.56
C GLU A 338 8.97 -1.91 -28.15
N PRO A 339 7.76 -2.14 -27.60
CA PRO A 339 6.54 -1.53 -28.14
C PRO A 339 6.44 -0.04 -27.76
N ASP A 340 5.90 0.77 -28.68
CA ASP A 340 5.57 2.16 -28.43
C ASP A 340 4.24 2.30 -27.67
N LEU A 341 4.09 3.39 -26.93
CA LEU A 341 2.86 3.73 -26.20
C LEU A 341 1.82 4.32 -27.17
N THR A 342 0.96 3.49 -27.72
CA THR A 342 -0.03 3.84 -28.77
C THR A 342 -1.45 3.54 -28.31
N ALA A 343 -2.44 4.21 -28.93
CA ALA A 343 -3.85 3.94 -28.68
C ALA A 343 -4.35 2.80 -29.56
N PRO A 344 -4.90 1.70 -29.02
CA PRO A 344 -5.59 0.68 -29.79
C PRO A 344 -6.85 1.27 -30.42
N ALA A 345 -7.22 0.78 -31.61
CA ALA A 345 -8.44 1.23 -32.27
C ALA A 345 -9.69 0.99 -31.38
N GLY A 346 -10.55 1.99 -31.28
CA GLY A 346 -11.78 1.91 -30.49
C GLY A 346 -11.60 2.01 -28.97
N ARG A 347 -10.40 2.32 -28.46
CA ARG A 347 -10.13 2.51 -27.04
C ARG A 347 -9.54 3.88 -26.72
N PRO A 348 -9.96 4.55 -25.63
CA PRO A 348 -9.48 5.90 -25.31
C PRO A 348 -8.09 5.92 -24.67
N GLY A 349 -7.58 4.79 -24.15
CA GLY A 349 -6.28 4.69 -23.50
C GLY A 349 -5.12 4.46 -24.46
N ARG A 350 -3.88 4.59 -23.97
CA ARG A 350 -2.63 4.25 -24.68
C ARG A 350 -1.95 3.09 -23.98
N VAL A 351 -1.36 2.16 -24.74
CA VAL A 351 -0.71 0.97 -24.22
C VAL A 351 0.54 0.60 -25.02
N ALA A 352 1.60 0.19 -24.33
CA ALA A 352 2.85 -0.28 -24.93
C ALA A 352 2.85 -1.81 -24.99
N CYS A 353 2.08 -2.38 -25.95
CA CYS A 353 1.97 -3.82 -26.12
C CYS A 353 1.74 -4.17 -27.59
N HIS A 354 2.53 -5.09 -28.16
CA HIS A 354 2.35 -5.58 -29.54
C HIS A 354 1.03 -6.33 -29.77
N ARG A 355 0.37 -6.77 -28.69
CA ARG A 355 -0.91 -7.48 -28.75
C ARG A 355 -2.10 -6.63 -28.27
N ALA A 356 -1.88 -5.32 -28.18
CA ALA A 356 -2.88 -4.40 -27.64
C ALA A 356 -4.23 -4.51 -28.35
N GLN A 357 -4.22 -4.63 -29.70
CA GLN A 357 -5.46 -4.72 -30.48
C GLN A 357 -6.21 -6.03 -30.21
N GLU A 358 -5.52 -7.18 -30.15
CA GLU A 358 -6.14 -8.48 -29.85
C GLU A 358 -6.81 -8.48 -28.46
N ILE A 359 -6.18 -7.82 -27.50
CA ILE A 359 -6.72 -7.66 -26.14
C ILE A 359 -7.92 -6.69 -26.15
N ALA A 360 -7.80 -5.57 -26.86
CA ALA A 360 -8.86 -4.58 -26.99
C ALA A 360 -10.13 -5.16 -27.64
N ASP A 361 -9.97 -6.04 -28.62
CA ASP A 361 -11.05 -6.75 -29.33
C ASP A 361 -11.62 -7.93 -28.51
N GLY A 362 -11.02 -8.27 -27.37
CA GLY A 362 -11.45 -9.38 -26.50
C GLY A 362 -11.10 -10.78 -27.03
N THR A 363 -10.26 -10.88 -28.05
CA THR A 363 -9.80 -12.16 -28.62
C THR A 363 -8.66 -12.77 -27.80
N LEU A 364 -8.04 -11.98 -26.92
CA LEU A 364 -6.97 -12.40 -26.03
C LEU A 364 -7.21 -11.92 -24.62
N ASP A 365 -7.14 -12.83 -23.66
CA ASP A 365 -7.09 -12.46 -22.22
C ASP A 365 -5.71 -11.89 -21.88
N PRO A 366 -5.61 -10.63 -21.44
CA PRO A 366 -4.33 -10.02 -21.07
C PRO A 366 -3.66 -10.69 -19.87
N ALA A 367 -4.43 -11.26 -18.96
CA ALA A 367 -3.89 -12.02 -17.84
C ALA A 367 -3.26 -13.36 -18.30
N GLY A 368 -3.65 -13.83 -19.50
CA GLY A 368 -3.23 -15.12 -20.02
C GLY A 368 -3.83 -16.29 -19.23
N PRO A 369 -3.55 -17.53 -19.63
CA PRO A 369 -3.97 -18.68 -18.87
C PRO A 369 -3.43 -18.54 -17.44
N ALA A 370 -4.24 -18.89 -16.46
CA ALA A 370 -3.78 -19.03 -15.08
C ALA A 370 -2.63 -20.05 -15.12
N GLY A 371 -1.40 -19.53 -15.29
CA GLY A 371 -0.20 -20.35 -15.22
C GLY A 371 -0.27 -21.05 -13.89
N SER A 372 0.15 -22.30 -13.80
CA SER A 372 0.07 -23.24 -12.67
C SER A 372 0.11 -22.53 -11.29
N ALA A 373 -0.82 -21.62 -11.03
CA ALA A 373 -1.28 -21.37 -9.69
C ALA A 373 -1.66 -22.78 -9.24
N VAL A 374 -0.86 -23.37 -8.35
CA VAL A 374 -1.23 -24.58 -7.65
C VAL A 374 -2.69 -24.35 -7.31
N ALA A 375 -3.58 -25.06 -8.01
CA ALA A 375 -5.01 -24.86 -7.86
C ALA A 375 -5.26 -25.10 -6.39
N LEU A 376 -5.42 -24.00 -5.65
CA LEU A 376 -5.92 -24.04 -4.30
C LEU A 376 -7.36 -24.49 -4.50
N THR A 377 -7.55 -25.81 -4.68
CA THR A 377 -8.88 -26.36 -4.64
C THR A 377 -9.43 -25.88 -3.31
N PRO A 378 -10.49 -25.06 -3.32
CA PRO A 378 -11.11 -24.66 -2.07
C PRO A 378 -11.56 -25.95 -1.43
N ASP A 379 -10.82 -26.40 -0.43
CA ASP A 379 -11.21 -27.56 0.34
C ASP A 379 -12.46 -27.17 1.14
N ARG A 380 -13.64 -27.34 0.52
CA ARG A 380 -14.91 -27.24 1.22
C ARG A 380 -14.98 -28.18 2.43
N ALA A 381 -14.07 -29.14 2.53
CA ALA A 381 -13.89 -29.99 3.70
C ALA A 381 -13.19 -29.26 4.86
N ALA A 382 -12.42 -28.17 4.61
CA ALA A 382 -11.81 -27.38 5.69
C ALA A 382 -12.85 -26.72 6.60
N ALA A 383 -14.04 -26.39 6.09
CA ALA A 383 -15.13 -25.81 6.87
C ALA A 383 -15.78 -26.79 7.90
N ARG A 384 -15.39 -28.04 7.90
CA ARG A 384 -15.90 -29.09 8.82
C ARG A 384 -14.77 -29.83 9.56
N ARG A 385 -13.56 -29.31 9.57
CA ARG A 385 -12.51 -29.90 10.41
C ARG A 385 -12.88 -29.71 11.88
N THR A 386 -12.88 -30.81 12.64
CA THR A 386 -12.92 -30.78 14.10
C THR A 386 -11.87 -29.79 14.58
N PRO A 387 -12.17 -28.83 15.47
CA PRO A 387 -11.18 -27.87 15.94
C PRO A 387 -9.92 -28.62 16.38
N GLY A 388 -8.75 -28.27 15.79
CA GLY A 388 -7.49 -28.89 16.17
C GLY A 388 -7.13 -28.59 17.61
N GLU A 389 -6.11 -29.26 18.11
CA GLU A 389 -5.54 -29.01 19.43
C GLU A 389 -5.19 -27.51 19.60
N VAL A 390 -5.44 -26.95 20.80
CA VAL A 390 -5.04 -25.58 21.12
C VAL A 390 -3.52 -25.53 21.23
N VAL A 391 -2.88 -24.77 20.34
CA VAL A 391 -1.43 -24.59 20.28
C VAL A 391 -0.99 -23.38 21.11
N LEU A 392 -1.83 -22.33 21.16
CA LEU A 392 -1.60 -21.13 21.97
C LEU A 392 -2.89 -20.76 22.67
N ARG A 393 -2.82 -20.54 23.99
CA ARG A 393 -3.88 -19.95 24.79
C ARG A 393 -3.32 -18.75 25.55
N VAL A 394 -4.00 -17.62 25.44
CA VAL A 394 -3.71 -16.38 26.19
C VAL A 394 -4.97 -16.02 26.96
N GLU A 395 -4.85 -15.81 28.28
CA GLU A 395 -5.96 -15.49 29.17
C GLU A 395 -5.60 -14.25 29.97
N ASP A 396 -6.44 -13.21 29.92
CA ASP A 396 -6.36 -11.97 30.68
C ASP A 396 -4.97 -11.32 30.69
N LEU A 397 -4.26 -11.37 29.57
CA LEU A 397 -2.89 -10.85 29.45
C LEU A 397 -2.83 -9.36 29.76
N VAL A 398 -1.94 -8.99 30.70
CA VAL A 398 -1.66 -7.60 31.06
C VAL A 398 -0.19 -7.28 30.84
N LYS A 399 0.07 -6.11 30.23
CA LYS A 399 1.42 -5.56 30.07
C LYS A 399 1.43 -4.06 30.19
N THR A 400 2.30 -3.56 31.10
CA THR A 400 2.49 -2.14 31.34
C THR A 400 3.94 -1.71 31.16
N PHE A 401 4.16 -0.43 30.84
CA PHE A 401 5.48 0.18 30.78
C PHE A 401 5.52 1.48 31.60
N PRO A 402 6.61 1.74 32.37
CA PRO A 402 6.76 2.99 33.09
C PRO A 402 6.99 4.16 32.12
N VAL A 403 6.24 5.23 32.26
CA VAL A 403 6.50 6.50 31.56
C VAL A 403 7.44 7.33 32.41
N THR A 404 8.62 7.65 31.89
CA THR A 404 9.64 8.43 32.61
C THR A 404 9.86 9.78 31.91
N ARG A 405 10.09 10.85 32.68
CA ARG A 405 10.41 12.19 32.20
C ARG A 405 11.74 12.66 32.80
N GLY A 406 12.54 13.34 31.99
CA GLY A 406 13.85 13.87 32.37
C GLY A 406 15.01 13.16 31.68
N ALA A 407 16.03 13.92 31.21
CA ALA A 407 17.20 13.39 30.51
C ALA A 407 18.25 12.81 31.49
N LEU A 408 18.49 13.47 32.62
CA LEU A 408 19.49 13.09 33.62
C LEU A 408 18.85 12.32 34.79
N LEU A 409 17.72 12.78 35.32
CA LEU A 409 16.97 12.12 36.37
C LEU A 409 15.64 11.62 35.81
N LYS A 410 15.59 10.35 35.43
CA LYS A 410 14.39 9.67 34.93
C LYS A 410 13.36 9.54 36.06
N ARG A 411 12.46 10.51 36.23
CA ARG A 411 11.35 10.45 37.17
C ARG A 411 10.15 9.75 36.52
N ARG A 412 9.59 8.72 37.17
CA ARG A 412 8.35 8.06 36.75
C ARG A 412 7.19 9.06 36.86
N THR A 413 6.54 9.33 35.70
CA THR A 413 5.42 10.29 35.59
C THR A 413 4.08 9.61 35.35
N GLY A 414 4.10 8.30 35.05
CA GLY A 414 2.88 7.53 34.75
C GLY A 414 3.17 6.08 34.40
N THR A 415 2.12 5.39 33.96
CA THR A 415 2.17 4.01 33.46
C THR A 415 1.46 3.98 32.12
N LEU A 416 2.09 3.40 31.10
CA LEU A 416 1.48 3.13 29.82
C LEU A 416 0.93 1.71 29.85
N HIS A 417 -0.37 1.57 29.62
CA HIS A 417 -1.08 0.30 29.58
C HIS A 417 -1.13 -0.23 28.16
N ALA A 418 -0.15 -1.05 27.77
CA ALA A 418 -0.03 -1.52 26.39
C ALA A 418 -0.96 -2.71 26.08
N VAL A 419 -1.21 -3.58 27.06
CA VAL A 419 -2.13 -4.73 26.96
C VAL A 419 -2.93 -4.81 28.25
N ASN A 420 -4.25 -5.00 28.15
CA ASN A 420 -5.17 -4.94 29.29
C ASN A 420 -6.26 -6.02 29.18
N GLY A 421 -6.01 -7.20 29.74
CA GLY A 421 -6.99 -8.29 29.78
C GLY A 421 -7.27 -8.88 28.39
N VAL A 422 -6.21 -9.08 27.60
CA VAL A 422 -6.32 -9.70 26.27
C VAL A 422 -6.38 -11.22 26.42
N GLY A 423 -7.41 -11.84 25.79
CA GLY A 423 -7.59 -13.28 25.78
C GLY A 423 -7.97 -13.80 24.39
N PHE A 424 -7.30 -14.88 23.93
CA PHE A 424 -7.58 -15.59 22.69
C PHE A 424 -6.92 -16.97 22.65
N GLU A 425 -7.39 -17.80 21.73
CA GLU A 425 -6.79 -19.11 21.45
C GLU A 425 -6.43 -19.22 19.96
N VAL A 426 -5.37 -19.97 19.67
CA VAL A 426 -4.99 -20.38 18.30
C VAL A 426 -4.87 -21.89 18.27
N ARG A 427 -5.50 -22.53 17.27
CA ARG A 427 -5.55 -23.97 17.11
C ARG A 427 -4.61 -24.44 15.99
N ALA A 428 -4.21 -25.70 16.02
CA ALA A 428 -3.42 -26.32 14.98
C ALA A 428 -4.10 -26.18 13.61
N GLY A 429 -3.35 -25.68 12.61
CA GLY A 429 -3.87 -25.42 11.27
C GLY A 429 -4.75 -24.17 11.13
N GLU A 430 -4.89 -23.36 12.22
CA GLU A 430 -5.65 -22.12 12.24
C GLU A 430 -4.77 -20.88 12.06
N THR A 431 -5.30 -19.85 11.43
CA THR A 431 -4.71 -18.50 11.37
C THR A 431 -5.60 -17.54 12.15
N LEU A 432 -5.10 -17.00 13.27
CA LEU A 432 -5.70 -15.87 13.98
C LEU A 432 -4.97 -14.59 13.63
N ALA A 433 -5.71 -13.59 13.12
CA ALA A 433 -5.17 -12.26 12.87
C ALA A 433 -5.53 -11.29 14.00
N LEU A 434 -4.51 -10.58 14.52
CA LEU A 434 -4.68 -9.43 15.40
C LEU A 434 -4.60 -8.16 14.55
N VAL A 435 -5.71 -7.41 14.48
CA VAL A 435 -5.83 -6.20 13.66
C VAL A 435 -6.19 -4.98 14.53
N GLY A 436 -5.90 -3.78 14.06
CA GLY A 436 -6.18 -2.53 14.76
C GLY A 436 -5.16 -1.44 14.42
N GLU A 437 -5.41 -0.21 14.88
CA GLU A 437 -4.51 0.93 14.67
C GLU A 437 -3.13 0.72 15.27
N SER A 438 -2.14 1.50 14.81
CA SER A 438 -0.80 1.55 15.41
C SER A 438 -0.90 1.93 16.89
N GLY A 439 -0.13 1.29 17.75
CA GLY A 439 -0.20 1.50 19.20
C GLY A 439 -1.38 0.82 19.91
N SER A 440 -2.20 0.00 19.24
CA SER A 440 -3.30 -0.74 19.89
C SER A 440 -2.84 -1.91 20.78
N GLY A 441 -1.54 -2.25 20.77
CA GLY A 441 -0.96 -3.31 21.64
C GLY A 441 -0.61 -4.62 20.93
N LYS A 442 -0.83 -4.75 19.62
CA LYS A 442 -0.61 -5.98 18.83
C LYS A 442 0.81 -6.54 18.97
N THR A 443 1.82 -5.78 18.56
CA THR A 443 3.23 -6.20 18.63
C THR A 443 3.69 -6.48 20.07
N THR A 444 3.14 -5.75 21.06
CA THR A 444 3.40 -6.01 22.48
C THR A 444 2.85 -7.37 22.88
N THR A 445 1.64 -7.72 22.46
CA THR A 445 1.02 -9.04 22.70
C THR A 445 1.87 -10.14 22.08
N LEU A 446 2.33 -10.00 20.82
CA LEU A 446 3.22 -10.98 20.19
C LEU A 446 4.53 -11.15 20.98
N ARG A 447 5.15 -10.04 21.41
CA ARG A 447 6.40 -10.09 22.17
C ARG A 447 6.25 -10.79 23.51
N GLU A 448 5.14 -10.61 24.23
CA GLU A 448 4.89 -11.32 25.48
C GLU A 448 4.71 -12.83 25.25
N VAL A 449 4.03 -13.26 24.17
CA VAL A 449 3.93 -14.68 23.77
C VAL A 449 5.32 -15.28 23.48
N LEU A 450 6.16 -14.56 22.73
CA LEU A 450 7.52 -15.03 22.34
C LEU A 450 8.54 -14.99 23.47
N ARG A 451 8.27 -14.21 24.52
CA ARG A 451 9.17 -14.05 25.64
C ARG A 451 9.33 -15.34 26.47
N LEU A 452 8.33 -16.22 26.45
CA LEU A 452 8.29 -17.49 27.16
C LEU A 452 8.67 -17.36 28.64
N ARG A 453 8.04 -16.40 29.32
CA ARG A 453 8.19 -16.11 30.75
C ARG A 453 6.84 -15.75 31.35
N ALA A 454 6.70 -15.87 32.64
CA ALA A 454 5.51 -15.44 33.34
C ALA A 454 5.14 -13.98 32.94
N PRO A 455 3.91 -13.72 32.47
CA PRO A 455 3.44 -12.38 32.14
C PRO A 455 3.29 -11.53 33.46
N GLU A 456 3.12 -10.22 33.28
CA GLU A 456 2.84 -9.28 34.39
C GLU A 456 1.47 -9.56 35.01
N GLY A 457 0.48 -9.97 34.19
CA GLY A 457 -0.83 -10.46 34.61
C GLY A 457 -1.41 -11.38 33.57
N GLY A 458 -2.29 -12.28 33.99
CA GLY A 458 -2.89 -13.30 33.15
C GLY A 458 -2.03 -14.55 32.96
N ARG A 459 -2.35 -15.34 31.92
CA ARG A 459 -1.72 -16.63 31.64
C ARG A 459 -1.41 -16.80 30.16
N ILE A 460 -0.28 -17.41 29.86
CA ILE A 460 0.11 -17.81 28.51
C ILE A 460 0.48 -19.29 28.51
N GLU A 461 -0.17 -20.09 27.66
CA GLU A 461 0.08 -21.50 27.45
C GLU A 461 0.46 -21.75 26.00
N VAL A 462 1.62 -22.37 25.77
CA VAL A 462 2.14 -22.72 24.42
C VAL A 462 2.29 -24.24 24.35
N ALA A 463 1.71 -24.87 23.34
CA ALA A 463 1.75 -26.31 23.14
C ALA A 463 1.42 -27.11 24.43
N GLY A 464 0.42 -26.68 25.20
CA GLY A 464 -0.01 -27.30 26.45
C GLY A 464 0.87 -26.97 27.68
N THR A 465 1.90 -26.14 27.52
CA THR A 465 2.82 -25.75 28.61
C THR A 465 2.56 -24.31 29.04
N ASP A 466 2.21 -24.11 30.32
CA ASP A 466 2.12 -22.79 30.93
C ASP A 466 3.52 -22.18 31.07
N VAL A 467 3.78 -21.05 30.41
CA VAL A 467 5.10 -20.39 30.40
C VAL A 467 5.56 -19.95 31.81
N ALA A 468 4.63 -19.76 32.75
CA ALA A 468 4.95 -19.42 34.15
C ALA A 468 5.55 -20.59 34.92
N THR A 469 5.41 -21.82 34.43
CA THR A 469 5.96 -23.04 35.08
C THR A 469 7.39 -23.35 34.66
N LEU A 470 7.93 -22.67 33.65
CA LEU A 470 9.30 -22.89 33.17
C LEU A 470 10.34 -22.49 34.23
N ARG A 471 11.26 -23.41 34.56
CA ARG A 471 12.28 -23.22 35.59
C ARG A 471 13.70 -23.28 35.07
N SER A 472 13.93 -23.88 33.91
CA SER A 472 15.26 -24.10 33.33
C SER A 472 15.41 -23.52 31.91
N ALA A 473 16.64 -23.15 31.57
CA ALA A 473 16.96 -22.73 30.21
C ALA A 473 16.74 -23.86 29.19
N ALA A 474 16.81 -25.13 29.61
CA ALA A 474 16.52 -26.27 28.76
C ALA A 474 15.04 -26.32 28.36
N GLN A 475 14.12 -26.19 29.35
CA GLN A 475 12.67 -26.13 29.09
C GLN A 475 12.29 -24.95 28.20
N VAL A 476 12.88 -23.76 28.42
CA VAL A 476 12.66 -22.58 27.57
C VAL A 476 13.16 -22.84 26.14
N ARG A 477 14.29 -23.55 25.98
CA ARG A 477 14.85 -23.87 24.66
C ARG A 477 13.98 -24.88 23.92
N GLU A 478 13.43 -25.85 24.60
CA GLU A 478 12.50 -26.83 24.08
C GLU A 478 11.20 -26.14 23.61
N LEU A 479 10.57 -25.35 24.50
CA LEU A 479 9.34 -24.63 24.14
C LEU A 479 9.56 -23.61 23.03
N ARG A 480 10.74 -23.02 22.94
CA ARG A 480 11.12 -22.10 21.85
C ARG A 480 11.20 -22.81 20.48
N SER A 481 11.35 -24.14 20.43
CA SER A 481 11.23 -24.87 19.17
C SER A 481 9.79 -24.93 18.67
N GLU A 482 8.82 -24.93 19.57
CA GLU A 482 7.39 -25.00 19.22
C GLU A 482 6.84 -23.67 18.67
N VAL A 483 7.47 -22.53 19.02
CA VAL A 483 7.05 -21.20 18.57
C VAL A 483 8.20 -20.43 17.95
N GLN A 484 8.01 -19.96 16.73
CA GLN A 484 8.98 -19.18 15.97
C GLN A 484 8.35 -17.90 15.43
N ILE A 485 9.19 -16.93 15.03
CA ILE A 485 8.76 -15.63 14.52
C ILE A 485 9.32 -15.33 13.14
N VAL A 486 8.50 -14.70 12.30
CA VAL A 486 8.92 -13.94 11.11
C VAL A 486 8.73 -12.45 11.43
N LEU A 487 9.82 -11.69 11.37
CA LEU A 487 9.85 -10.27 11.73
C LEU A 487 9.34 -9.38 10.59
N GLN A 488 8.96 -8.16 10.93
CA GLN A 488 8.37 -7.15 10.05
C GLN A 488 9.30 -6.78 8.87
N ASP A 489 10.55 -6.46 9.14
CA ASP A 489 11.55 -6.13 8.10
C ASP A 489 12.53 -7.30 7.90
N PRO A 490 12.51 -7.94 6.73
CA PRO A 490 13.45 -9.00 6.44
C PRO A 490 14.90 -8.52 6.37
N THR A 491 15.15 -7.23 6.14
CA THR A 491 16.51 -6.66 6.12
C THR A 491 17.11 -6.62 7.52
N ASP A 492 16.32 -6.19 8.49
CA ASP A 492 16.74 -6.16 9.91
C ASP A 492 16.79 -7.56 10.54
N ALA A 493 16.05 -8.52 9.97
CA ALA A 493 15.96 -9.89 10.47
C ALA A 493 17.18 -10.75 10.11
N LEU A 494 17.92 -10.39 9.06
CA LEU A 494 19.02 -11.18 8.50
C LEU A 494 20.36 -10.46 8.70
N ASP A 495 21.33 -11.09 9.40
CA ASP A 495 22.68 -10.52 9.53
C ASP A 495 23.33 -10.43 8.13
N PRO A 496 23.64 -9.20 7.62
CA PRO A 496 24.17 -9.01 6.27
C PRO A 496 25.56 -9.62 6.05
N ARG A 497 26.25 -10.02 7.12
CA ARG A 497 27.59 -10.62 7.08
C ARG A 497 27.58 -12.15 6.93
N LEU A 498 26.42 -12.78 7.08
CA LEU A 498 26.24 -14.23 6.96
C LEU A 498 25.66 -14.59 5.60
N THR A 499 26.07 -15.73 5.07
CA THR A 499 25.43 -16.32 3.88
C THR A 499 24.03 -16.83 4.26
N VAL A 500 23.16 -17.03 3.28
CA VAL A 500 21.84 -17.65 3.49
C VAL A 500 22.00 -19.03 4.16
N PHE A 501 23.01 -19.81 3.75
CA PHE A 501 23.31 -21.09 4.36
C PHE A 501 23.58 -20.95 5.87
N ASP A 502 24.42 -19.99 6.27
CA ASP A 502 24.74 -19.79 7.70
C ASP A 502 23.55 -19.25 8.51
N LEU A 503 22.74 -18.38 7.92
CA LEU A 503 21.49 -17.89 8.52
C LEU A 503 20.50 -19.02 8.79
N LEU A 504 20.36 -19.98 7.88
CA LEU A 504 19.51 -21.15 8.06
C LEU A 504 20.14 -22.21 8.98
N ALA A 505 21.45 -22.30 9.03
CA ALA A 505 22.19 -23.21 9.90
C ALA A 505 22.17 -22.77 11.38
N GLU A 506 22.10 -21.47 11.66
CA GLU A 506 22.12 -20.91 13.00
C GLU A 506 21.10 -21.55 13.96
N PRO A 507 19.78 -21.58 13.65
CA PRO A 507 18.78 -22.19 14.53
C PRO A 507 18.96 -23.70 14.68
N LEU A 508 19.47 -24.38 13.66
CA LEU A 508 19.76 -25.82 13.72
C LEU A 508 20.96 -26.12 14.64
N ARG A 509 22.06 -25.35 14.49
CA ARG A 509 23.25 -25.46 15.35
C ARG A 509 22.92 -25.12 16.81
N ALA A 510 22.11 -24.09 17.04
CA ALA A 510 21.63 -23.73 18.38
C ALA A 510 20.79 -24.84 19.03
N ALA A 511 20.21 -25.71 18.22
CA ALA A 511 19.49 -26.90 18.64
C ALA A 511 20.39 -28.11 18.94
N GLY A 512 21.69 -28.02 18.61
CA GLY A 512 22.63 -29.13 18.74
C GLY A 512 22.69 -30.05 17.52
N ALA A 513 22.15 -29.65 16.36
CA ALA A 513 22.25 -30.44 15.13
C ALA A 513 23.71 -30.52 14.67
N ASP A 514 24.16 -31.72 14.26
CA ASP A 514 25.45 -31.94 13.70
C ASP A 514 25.59 -31.37 12.28
N ARG A 515 26.84 -31.35 11.77
CA ARG A 515 27.11 -30.79 10.44
C ARG A 515 26.40 -31.54 9.30
N THR A 516 26.18 -32.84 9.45
CA THR A 516 25.53 -33.67 8.42
C THR A 516 24.03 -33.35 8.38
N ALA A 517 23.39 -33.29 9.54
CA ALA A 517 21.98 -32.90 9.68
C ALA A 517 21.76 -31.50 9.13
N VAL A 518 22.62 -30.53 9.46
CA VAL A 518 22.55 -29.15 8.93
C VAL A 518 22.64 -29.15 7.41
N ARG A 519 23.64 -29.81 6.83
CA ARG A 519 23.84 -29.85 5.37
C ARG A 519 22.70 -30.52 4.61
N SER A 520 22.06 -31.53 5.19
CA SER A 520 20.91 -32.20 4.57
C SER A 520 19.61 -31.42 4.69
N ARG A 521 19.45 -30.63 5.76
CA ARG A 521 18.22 -29.89 6.05
C ARG A 521 18.08 -28.60 5.24
N ILE A 522 19.17 -27.84 5.03
CA ILE A 522 19.12 -26.53 4.38
C ILE A 522 18.58 -26.59 2.94
N PRO A 523 19.01 -27.50 2.06
CA PRO A 523 18.42 -27.60 0.72
C PRO A 523 16.91 -27.83 0.76
N ARG A 524 16.43 -28.65 1.70
CA ARG A 524 14.97 -28.90 1.87
C ARG A 524 14.21 -27.65 2.33
N LEU A 525 14.83 -26.83 3.19
CA LEU A 525 14.25 -25.56 3.63
C LEU A 525 14.14 -24.56 2.46
N LEU A 526 15.17 -24.49 1.60
CA LEU A 526 15.13 -23.65 0.41
C LEU A 526 14.05 -24.14 -0.57
N ASP A 527 13.99 -25.44 -0.84
CA ASP A 527 12.95 -26.05 -1.69
C ASP A 527 11.55 -25.76 -1.13
N LEU A 528 11.35 -25.85 0.19
CA LEU A 528 10.08 -25.62 0.87
C LEU A 528 9.54 -24.19 0.68
N VAL A 529 10.44 -23.20 0.64
CA VAL A 529 10.06 -21.80 0.40
C VAL A 529 10.16 -21.40 -1.08
N GLY A 530 10.49 -22.33 -1.98
CA GLY A 530 10.58 -22.10 -3.42
C GLY A 530 11.76 -21.22 -3.82
N LEU A 531 12.91 -21.38 -3.14
CA LEU A 531 14.18 -20.75 -3.51
C LEU A 531 15.12 -21.77 -4.15
N ASP A 532 15.86 -21.33 -5.17
CA ASP A 532 16.94 -22.12 -5.77
C ASP A 532 18.02 -22.40 -4.71
N ARG A 533 18.56 -23.62 -4.71
CA ARG A 533 19.60 -24.04 -3.75
C ARG A 533 20.88 -23.21 -3.84
N ALA A 534 21.21 -22.68 -5.03
CA ALA A 534 22.34 -21.77 -5.24
C ALA A 534 22.21 -20.44 -4.46
N VAL A 535 21.00 -20.09 -3.99
CA VAL A 535 20.79 -18.94 -3.11
C VAL A 535 21.50 -19.13 -1.76
N GLY A 536 21.77 -20.37 -1.35
CA GLY A 536 22.47 -20.69 -0.11
C GLY A 536 23.81 -19.99 0.06
N ASP A 537 24.56 -19.81 -1.02
CA ASP A 537 25.89 -19.18 -1.01
C ASP A 537 25.88 -17.65 -1.11
N ARG A 538 24.68 -17.04 -1.28
CA ARG A 538 24.53 -15.58 -1.41
C ARG A 538 24.40 -14.92 -0.05
N PHE A 539 24.77 -13.63 -0.02
CA PHE A 539 24.52 -12.73 1.12
C PHE A 539 23.18 -12.04 0.98
N PRO A 540 22.53 -11.62 2.10
CA PRO A 540 21.23 -10.92 2.07
C PRO A 540 21.19 -9.69 1.15
N ALA A 541 22.29 -8.95 1.03
CA ALA A 541 22.38 -7.77 0.16
C ALA A 541 22.19 -8.10 -1.34
N ALA A 542 22.51 -9.33 -1.75
CA ALA A 542 22.37 -9.81 -3.13
C ALA A 542 20.97 -10.40 -3.44
N LEU A 543 20.04 -10.35 -2.49
CA LEU A 543 18.69 -10.90 -2.62
C LEU A 543 17.66 -9.81 -2.84
N SER A 544 16.58 -10.14 -3.59
CA SER A 544 15.39 -9.29 -3.65
C SER A 544 14.62 -9.27 -2.31
N GLY A 545 13.72 -8.30 -2.11
CA GLY A 545 12.90 -8.22 -0.90
C GLY A 545 12.09 -9.50 -0.63
N GLY A 546 11.48 -10.04 -1.69
CA GLY A 546 10.73 -11.30 -1.61
C GLY A 546 11.60 -12.52 -1.30
N GLN A 547 12.82 -12.59 -1.87
CA GLN A 547 13.79 -13.64 -1.54
C GLN A 547 14.24 -13.55 -0.09
N ARG A 548 14.54 -12.34 0.42
CA ARG A 548 14.87 -12.13 1.85
C ARG A 548 13.74 -12.58 2.77
N GLN A 549 12.50 -12.26 2.42
CA GLN A 549 11.33 -12.69 3.19
C GLN A 549 11.19 -14.22 3.20
N ARG A 550 11.38 -14.89 2.07
CA ARG A 550 11.38 -16.36 1.98
C ARG A 550 12.49 -16.98 2.81
N VAL A 551 13.69 -16.38 2.85
CA VAL A 551 14.79 -16.81 3.74
C VAL A 551 14.38 -16.65 5.21
N GLY A 552 13.76 -15.54 5.59
CA GLY A 552 13.22 -15.33 6.95
C GLY A 552 12.20 -16.40 7.35
N ILE A 553 11.27 -16.73 6.45
CA ILE A 553 10.30 -17.82 6.64
C ILE A 553 11.02 -19.18 6.77
N ALA A 554 11.99 -19.49 5.89
CA ALA A 554 12.76 -20.73 5.95
C ALA A 554 13.54 -20.88 7.27
N ARG A 555 14.13 -19.76 7.77
CA ARG A 555 14.83 -19.72 9.06
C ARG A 555 13.88 -20.04 10.22
N ALA A 556 12.67 -19.48 10.21
CA ALA A 556 11.66 -19.78 11.22
C ALA A 556 11.19 -21.25 11.16
N LEU A 557 11.09 -21.83 9.96
CA LEU A 557 10.70 -23.22 9.76
C LEU A 557 11.82 -24.24 10.07
N ALA A 558 13.07 -23.80 10.27
CA ALA A 558 14.20 -24.68 10.50
C ALA A 558 14.01 -25.59 11.73
N ARG A 559 13.26 -25.14 12.74
CA ARG A 559 12.98 -25.85 13.99
C ARG A 559 11.66 -26.65 13.95
N GLU A 560 10.97 -26.70 12.82
CA GLU A 560 9.66 -27.39 12.66
C GLU A 560 8.60 -26.95 13.72
N PRO A 561 8.34 -25.63 13.86
CA PRO A 561 7.46 -25.13 14.89
C PRO A 561 6.00 -25.57 14.66
N ARG A 562 5.21 -25.61 15.75
CA ARG A 562 3.74 -25.77 15.67
C ARG A 562 3.04 -24.42 15.51
N LEU A 563 3.63 -23.35 16.05
CA LEU A 563 3.13 -21.97 15.97
C LEU A 563 4.14 -21.07 15.27
N LEU A 564 3.71 -20.39 14.23
CA LEU A 564 4.48 -19.33 13.59
C LEU A 564 3.83 -17.97 13.85
N VAL A 565 4.56 -17.11 14.53
CA VAL A 565 4.16 -15.72 14.78
C VAL A 565 4.64 -14.86 13.63
N LEU A 566 3.75 -14.09 13.01
CA LEU A 566 4.02 -13.25 11.86
C LEU A 566 3.75 -11.78 12.25
N ASP A 567 4.80 -10.98 12.41
CA ASP A 567 4.68 -9.55 12.73
C ASP A 567 4.81 -8.73 11.45
N GLU A 568 3.68 -8.32 10.87
CA GLU A 568 3.56 -7.56 9.61
C GLU A 568 4.43 -8.12 8.46
N PRO A 569 4.29 -9.40 8.11
CA PRO A 569 5.25 -10.09 7.22
C PRO A 569 5.24 -9.60 5.76
N LEU A 570 4.36 -8.65 5.40
CA LEU A 570 4.12 -8.19 4.03
C LEU A 570 4.33 -6.68 3.85
N SER A 571 4.56 -5.91 4.92
CA SER A 571 4.50 -4.44 4.92
C SER A 571 5.51 -3.74 4.02
N ALA A 572 6.65 -4.37 3.74
CA ALA A 572 7.74 -3.80 2.94
C ALA A 572 7.81 -4.39 1.51
N LEU A 573 6.76 -5.09 1.06
CA LEU A 573 6.76 -5.83 -0.20
C LEU A 573 5.75 -5.24 -1.18
N ASP A 574 6.08 -5.30 -2.47
CA ASP A 574 5.15 -4.96 -3.55
C ASP A 574 3.97 -5.93 -3.63
N VAL A 575 2.85 -5.47 -4.19
CA VAL A 575 1.60 -6.23 -4.30
C VAL A 575 1.80 -7.62 -4.95
N SER A 576 2.62 -7.74 -5.99
CA SER A 576 2.90 -9.02 -6.65
C SER A 576 3.68 -9.98 -5.74
N VAL A 577 4.69 -9.47 -5.02
CA VAL A 577 5.49 -10.24 -4.07
C VAL A 577 4.66 -10.60 -2.83
N GLN A 578 3.79 -9.70 -2.36
CA GLN A 578 2.83 -10.00 -1.28
C GLN A 578 1.95 -11.19 -1.64
N ALA A 579 1.40 -11.22 -2.86
CA ALA A 579 0.58 -12.34 -3.34
C ALA A 579 1.35 -13.68 -3.33
N GLU A 580 2.63 -13.67 -3.73
CA GLU A 580 3.48 -14.85 -3.67
C GLU A 580 3.72 -15.36 -2.24
N ILE A 581 4.03 -14.46 -1.31
CA ILE A 581 4.27 -14.82 0.10
C ILE A 581 3.00 -15.30 0.77
N VAL A 582 1.86 -14.68 0.50
CA VAL A 582 0.55 -15.14 1.01
C VAL A 582 0.24 -16.55 0.52
N ASN A 583 0.39 -16.81 -0.78
CA ASN A 583 0.20 -18.15 -1.35
C ASN A 583 1.17 -19.18 -0.73
N LEU A 584 2.44 -18.80 -0.50
CA LEU A 584 3.42 -19.63 0.19
C LEU A 584 2.96 -19.97 1.61
N LEU A 585 2.54 -18.98 2.40
CA LEU A 585 2.08 -19.20 3.78
C LEU A 585 0.81 -20.06 3.83
N VAL A 586 -0.14 -19.87 2.91
CA VAL A 586 -1.34 -20.74 2.79
C VAL A 586 -0.94 -22.18 2.48
N ARG A 587 0.01 -22.40 1.57
CA ARG A 587 0.54 -23.72 1.25
C ARG A 587 1.22 -24.37 2.45
N LEU A 588 2.13 -23.66 3.11
CA LEU A 588 2.86 -24.14 4.30
C LEU A 588 1.91 -24.49 5.45
N LYS A 589 0.85 -23.68 5.69
CA LYS A 589 -0.18 -23.98 6.69
C LYS A 589 -0.83 -25.34 6.45
N ARG A 590 -1.15 -25.65 5.19
CA ARG A 590 -1.81 -26.92 4.82
C ARG A 590 -0.85 -28.11 4.88
N GLU A 591 0.36 -27.96 4.33
CA GLU A 591 1.35 -29.04 4.24
C GLU A 591 1.91 -29.44 5.62
N LEU A 592 2.12 -28.45 6.50
CA LEU A 592 2.77 -28.64 7.79
C LEU A 592 1.81 -28.56 8.98
N ALA A 593 0.49 -28.36 8.75
CA ALA A 593 -0.51 -28.13 9.80
C ALA A 593 -0.13 -26.99 10.78
N LEU A 594 0.56 -25.96 10.30
CA LEU A 594 1.03 -24.83 11.11
C LEU A 594 -0.13 -23.99 11.65
N ALA A 595 -0.03 -23.59 12.91
CA ALA A 595 -0.84 -22.52 13.47
C ALA A 595 -0.17 -21.18 13.21
N TYR A 596 -0.94 -20.15 12.86
CA TYR A 596 -0.42 -18.79 12.67
C TYR A 596 -1.08 -17.81 13.64
N LEU A 597 -0.25 -16.98 14.27
CA LEU A 597 -0.67 -15.74 14.93
C LEU A 597 -0.09 -14.57 14.13
N VAL A 598 -0.97 -13.81 13.46
CA VAL A 598 -0.57 -12.78 12.51
C VAL A 598 -0.94 -11.41 13.02
N VAL A 599 -0.01 -10.47 13.02
CA VAL A 599 -0.30 -9.03 13.07
C VAL A 599 -0.23 -8.49 11.66
N ALA A 600 -1.29 -7.83 11.20
CA ALA A 600 -1.32 -7.16 9.91
C ALA A 600 -2.13 -5.87 9.99
N HIS A 601 -1.79 -4.93 9.12
CA HIS A 601 -2.53 -3.68 8.91
C HIS A 601 -3.35 -3.71 7.62
N ASP A 602 -3.00 -4.56 6.66
CA ASP A 602 -3.77 -4.76 5.44
C ASP A 602 -4.91 -5.78 5.66
N LEU A 603 -6.12 -5.23 5.79
CA LEU A 603 -7.31 -6.04 6.04
C LEU A 603 -7.78 -6.84 4.82
N ALA A 604 -7.40 -6.45 3.61
CA ALA A 604 -7.72 -7.23 2.41
C ALA A 604 -6.93 -8.55 2.41
N VAL A 605 -5.64 -8.48 2.77
CA VAL A 605 -4.80 -9.67 2.97
C VAL A 605 -5.28 -10.49 4.16
N VAL A 606 -5.63 -9.85 5.28
CA VAL A 606 -6.18 -10.54 6.46
C VAL A 606 -7.43 -11.34 6.09
N ARG A 607 -8.37 -10.76 5.34
CA ARG A 607 -9.57 -11.46 4.88
C ARG A 607 -9.26 -12.70 4.04
N TYR A 608 -8.25 -12.62 3.20
CA TYR A 608 -7.87 -13.73 2.33
C TYR A 608 -7.19 -14.89 3.08
N PHE A 609 -6.41 -14.56 4.13
CA PHE A 609 -5.43 -15.47 4.73
C PHE A 609 -5.86 -16.02 6.09
N SER A 610 -6.65 -15.26 6.88
CA SER A 610 -7.03 -15.64 8.25
C SER A 610 -8.36 -16.39 8.34
N ASP A 611 -8.45 -17.32 9.30
CA ASP A 611 -9.66 -18.03 9.64
C ASP A 611 -10.49 -17.25 10.67
N ARG A 612 -9.81 -16.59 11.63
CA ARG A 612 -10.41 -15.75 12.67
C ARG A 612 -9.66 -14.42 12.81
N ILE A 613 -10.39 -13.43 13.28
CA ILE A 613 -9.86 -12.07 13.54
C ILE A 613 -10.16 -11.67 14.98
N ALA A 614 -9.19 -11.00 15.63
CA ALA A 614 -9.37 -10.28 16.86
C ALA A 614 -8.98 -8.81 16.65
N VAL A 615 -9.93 -7.91 16.83
CA VAL A 615 -9.77 -6.46 16.64
C VAL A 615 -9.34 -5.83 17.94
N MET A 616 -8.15 -5.22 17.96
CA MET A 616 -7.57 -4.60 19.15
C MET A 616 -7.66 -3.07 19.09
N TYR A 617 -8.05 -2.47 20.21
CA TYR A 617 -8.06 -1.03 20.42
C TYR A 617 -7.59 -0.69 21.83
N LEU A 618 -6.57 0.18 21.99
CA LEU A 618 -5.98 0.59 23.28
C LEU A 618 -5.75 -0.56 24.27
N GLY A 619 -5.13 -1.64 23.82
CA GLY A 619 -4.77 -2.79 24.63
C GLY A 619 -5.91 -3.76 24.94
N HIS A 620 -7.08 -3.61 24.35
CA HIS A 620 -8.24 -4.49 24.53
C HIS A 620 -8.68 -5.13 23.20
N ILE A 621 -9.19 -6.37 23.24
CA ILE A 621 -9.95 -6.94 22.14
C ILE A 621 -11.38 -6.40 22.25
N VAL A 622 -11.80 -5.65 21.21
CA VAL A 622 -13.12 -5.03 21.15
C VAL A 622 -14.12 -5.83 20.33
N GLU A 623 -13.61 -6.69 19.42
CA GLU A 623 -14.43 -7.61 18.61
C GLU A 623 -13.57 -8.78 18.18
N SER A 624 -14.14 -9.99 18.12
CA SER A 624 -13.47 -11.20 17.63
C SER A 624 -14.49 -12.18 17.06
N GLY A 625 -14.07 -12.96 16.06
CA GLY A 625 -14.93 -13.98 15.42
C GLY A 625 -14.32 -14.53 14.14
N ALA A 626 -15.09 -15.35 13.43
CA ALA A 626 -14.72 -15.85 12.11
C ALA A 626 -14.51 -14.68 11.13
N THR A 627 -13.49 -14.78 10.28
CA THR A 627 -13.11 -13.70 9.35
C THR A 627 -14.29 -13.23 8.50
N GLU A 628 -14.99 -14.13 7.82
CA GLU A 628 -16.11 -13.77 6.96
C GLU A 628 -17.28 -13.14 7.73
N GLU A 629 -17.47 -13.51 8.97
CA GLU A 629 -18.53 -12.96 9.82
C GLU A 629 -18.21 -11.52 10.23
N ILE A 630 -16.97 -11.25 10.65
CA ILE A 630 -16.49 -9.90 10.98
C ILE A 630 -16.61 -8.97 9.76
N PHE A 631 -16.23 -9.45 8.56
CA PHE A 631 -16.33 -8.65 7.34
C PHE A 631 -17.78 -8.43 6.87
N ALA A 632 -18.64 -9.42 7.02
CA ALA A 632 -20.03 -9.32 6.57
C ALA A 632 -20.91 -8.51 7.54
N ARG A 633 -20.70 -8.67 8.83
CA ARG A 633 -21.55 -8.11 9.90
C ARG A 633 -20.74 -7.58 11.07
N PRO A 634 -19.83 -6.59 10.87
CA PRO A 634 -19.08 -5.99 11.96
C PRO A 634 -20.04 -5.38 12.98
N ARG A 635 -19.86 -5.70 14.26
CA ARG A 635 -20.71 -5.22 15.36
C ARG A 635 -20.12 -3.96 15.96
N HIS A 636 -18.90 -4.01 16.45
CA HIS A 636 -18.31 -2.88 17.15
C HIS A 636 -18.10 -1.66 16.23
N PRO A 637 -18.45 -0.43 16.65
CA PRO A 637 -18.33 0.78 15.82
C PRO A 637 -16.92 1.04 15.29
N TYR A 638 -15.90 0.67 16.07
CA TYR A 638 -14.49 0.75 15.63
C TYR A 638 -14.20 -0.21 14.47
N THR A 639 -14.68 -1.45 14.54
CA THR A 639 -14.51 -2.43 13.47
C THR A 639 -15.19 -1.98 12.18
N ARG A 640 -16.40 -1.40 12.28
CA ARG A 640 -17.10 -0.81 11.14
C ARG A 640 -16.29 0.30 10.50
N ALA A 641 -15.73 1.21 11.30
CA ALA A 641 -14.88 2.29 10.80
C ALA A 641 -13.59 1.74 10.17
N LEU A 642 -12.93 0.77 10.83
CA LEU A 642 -11.71 0.13 10.33
C LEU A 642 -11.93 -0.54 8.97
N LEU A 643 -13.01 -1.33 8.82
CA LEU A 643 -13.37 -2.00 7.56
C LEU A 643 -13.80 -0.99 6.48
N SER A 644 -14.49 0.10 6.86
CA SER A 644 -14.88 1.14 5.91
C SER A 644 -13.70 1.95 5.38
N ALA A 645 -12.56 1.94 6.08
CA ALA A 645 -11.36 2.66 5.67
C ALA A 645 -10.53 1.91 4.62
N VAL A 646 -10.71 0.58 4.47
CA VAL A 646 -9.98 -0.24 3.48
C VAL A 646 -10.33 0.21 2.06
N PRO A 647 -9.37 0.67 1.24
CA PRO A 647 -9.65 1.05 -0.13
C PRO A 647 -10.06 -0.15 -1.00
N LEU A 648 -11.02 0.04 -1.90
CA LEU A 648 -11.45 -1.01 -2.82
C LEU A 648 -10.83 -0.77 -4.21
N PRO A 649 -10.24 -1.79 -4.86
CA PRO A 649 -9.72 -1.67 -6.22
C PRO A 649 -10.85 -1.73 -7.26
N ASP A 650 -11.88 -0.93 -7.06
CA ASP A 650 -13.06 -0.78 -7.91
C ASP A 650 -13.52 0.67 -7.86
N PRO A 651 -13.24 1.47 -8.90
CA PRO A 651 -13.53 2.91 -8.88
C PRO A 651 -15.01 3.23 -8.67
N GLN A 652 -15.91 2.44 -9.24
CA GLN A 652 -17.36 2.71 -9.15
C GLN A 652 -17.89 2.42 -7.75
N ARG A 653 -17.48 1.31 -7.15
CA ARG A 653 -17.87 0.93 -5.78
C ARG A 653 -17.21 1.87 -4.76
N GLU A 654 -15.94 2.20 -4.96
CA GLU A 654 -15.18 3.04 -4.04
C GLU A 654 -15.74 4.47 -3.96
N ARG A 655 -16.16 5.07 -5.09
CA ARG A 655 -16.76 6.41 -5.13
C ARG A 655 -18.17 6.48 -4.52
N ARG A 656 -18.93 5.37 -4.55
CA ARG A 656 -20.28 5.29 -3.99
C ARG A 656 -20.32 4.96 -2.51
N ARG A 657 -19.20 4.47 -1.97
CA ARG A 657 -19.15 4.00 -0.60
C ARG A 657 -19.02 5.16 0.39
N GLU A 658 -19.88 5.18 1.39
CA GLU A 658 -19.72 6.06 2.54
C GLU A 658 -18.60 5.54 3.45
N ARG A 659 -17.56 6.34 3.63
CA ARG A 659 -16.47 6.06 4.56
C ARG A 659 -16.79 6.62 5.94
N ILE A 660 -16.61 5.82 6.97
CA ILE A 660 -16.69 6.25 8.36
C ILE A 660 -15.31 6.79 8.76
N VAL A 661 -15.10 8.08 8.58
CA VAL A 661 -13.84 8.72 8.97
C VAL A 661 -13.86 9.00 10.47
N LEU A 662 -13.00 8.32 11.23
CA LEU A 662 -12.87 8.55 12.66
C LEU A 662 -12.29 9.94 12.93
N ARG A 663 -12.98 10.73 13.75
CA ARG A 663 -12.52 12.06 14.14
C ARG A 663 -11.58 11.99 15.33
N GLY A 664 -10.56 12.84 15.32
CA GLY A 664 -9.57 12.90 16.39
C GLY A 664 -8.53 11.78 16.34
N GLU A 665 -7.56 11.86 17.20
CA GLU A 665 -6.50 10.86 17.35
C GLU A 665 -6.89 9.78 18.36
N GLN A 666 -6.15 8.66 18.30
CA GLN A 666 -6.24 7.62 19.31
C GLN A 666 -5.79 8.20 20.65
N PRO A 667 -6.58 8.04 21.73
CA PRO A 667 -6.15 8.47 23.07
C PRO A 667 -4.85 7.80 23.51
N SER A 668 -4.11 8.47 24.38
CA SER A 668 -2.87 7.91 24.90
C SER A 668 -3.15 6.71 25.83
N ALA A 669 -2.48 5.60 25.59
CA ALA A 669 -2.52 4.41 26.46
C ALA A 669 -1.99 4.69 27.90
N ALA A 670 -1.42 5.88 28.15
CA ALA A 670 -1.06 6.34 29.48
C ALA A 670 -2.24 6.99 30.24
N ARG A 671 -3.35 7.30 29.54
CA ARG A 671 -4.56 7.93 30.11
C ARG A 671 -5.79 7.26 29.50
N LEU A 672 -6.06 6.03 29.91
CA LEU A 672 -7.23 5.29 29.43
C LEU A 672 -8.52 5.92 29.97
N PRO A 673 -9.59 5.98 29.17
CA PRO A 673 -10.94 6.31 29.64
C PRO A 673 -11.37 5.35 30.77
N ALA A 674 -12.15 5.86 31.72
CA ALA A 674 -12.67 5.04 32.83
C ALA A 674 -13.67 3.98 32.34
N GLY A 675 -14.47 4.31 31.33
CA GLY A 675 -15.45 3.44 30.70
C GLY A 675 -14.95 2.80 29.42
N CYS A 676 -15.79 2.85 28.37
CA CYS A 676 -15.47 2.31 27.06
C CYS A 676 -14.21 2.99 26.48
N VAL A 677 -13.22 2.20 26.08
CA VAL A 677 -11.94 2.72 25.52
C VAL A 677 -12.12 3.50 24.22
N PHE A 678 -13.22 3.28 23.49
CA PHE A 678 -13.52 3.94 22.21
C PHE A 678 -14.46 5.15 22.35
N VAL A 679 -14.89 5.53 23.56
CA VAL A 679 -15.95 6.52 23.84
C VAL A 679 -15.74 7.86 23.11
N ASP A 680 -14.50 8.40 23.12
CA ASP A 680 -14.17 9.72 22.57
C ASP A 680 -14.28 9.79 21.04
N ARG A 681 -14.13 8.66 20.35
CA ARG A 681 -14.16 8.55 18.87
C ARG A 681 -15.40 7.81 18.35
N CYS A 682 -16.27 7.33 19.24
CA CYS A 682 -17.42 6.50 18.90
C CYS A 682 -18.55 7.32 18.26
N PRO A 683 -18.94 7.06 16.99
CA PRO A 683 -20.07 7.73 16.38
C PRO A 683 -21.40 7.39 17.10
N LEU A 684 -21.59 6.12 17.50
CA LEU A 684 -22.81 5.70 18.20
C LEU A 684 -22.97 6.35 19.57
N HIS A 685 -21.87 6.67 20.28
CA HIS A 685 -21.96 7.40 21.56
C HIS A 685 -22.60 8.78 21.42
N ARG A 686 -22.43 9.43 20.27
CA ARG A 686 -23.02 10.77 20.02
C ARG A 686 -24.52 10.72 19.77
N GLU A 687 -25.00 9.60 19.24
CA GLU A 687 -26.40 9.37 18.86
C GLU A 687 -27.19 8.59 19.90
N ALA A 688 -26.50 7.96 20.87
CA ALA A 688 -27.12 7.12 21.89
C ALA A 688 -27.91 7.92 22.94
N ASP A 689 -28.82 7.25 23.63
CA ASP A 689 -29.56 7.78 24.78
C ASP A 689 -28.61 8.08 25.95
N GLU A 690 -29.03 8.98 26.85
CA GLU A 690 -28.19 9.43 27.97
C GLU A 690 -27.80 8.28 28.92
N SER A 691 -28.64 7.27 29.09
CA SER A 691 -28.32 6.07 29.88
C SER A 691 -27.14 5.28 29.29
N VAL A 692 -27.16 5.06 27.97
CA VAL A 692 -26.07 4.39 27.25
C VAL A 692 -24.81 5.26 27.24
N ARG A 693 -24.96 6.59 27.02
CA ARG A 693 -23.83 7.53 27.07
C ARG A 693 -23.15 7.52 28.43
N THR A 694 -23.91 7.50 29.51
CA THR A 694 -23.38 7.42 30.88
C THR A 694 -22.61 6.12 31.09
N ARG A 695 -23.19 4.97 30.73
CA ARG A 695 -22.50 3.68 30.82
C ARG A 695 -21.20 3.68 30.00
N CYS A 696 -21.22 4.20 28.76
CA CYS A 696 -20.02 4.30 27.96
C CYS A 696 -18.90 5.15 28.60
N ARG A 697 -19.24 6.16 29.40
CA ARG A 697 -18.25 6.99 30.11
C ARG A 697 -17.74 6.37 31.40
N THR A 698 -18.59 5.61 32.10
CA THR A 698 -18.29 5.16 33.49
C THR A 698 -17.99 3.66 33.60
N GLU A 699 -18.50 2.84 32.67
CA GLU A 699 -18.40 1.40 32.74
C GLU A 699 -17.66 0.84 31.51
N ARG A 700 -16.78 -0.11 31.76
CA ARG A 700 -16.14 -0.84 30.66
C ARG A 700 -17.10 -1.90 30.15
N PRO A 701 -17.39 -1.94 28.82
CA PRO A 701 -18.29 -2.96 28.27
C PRO A 701 -17.64 -4.34 28.40
N SER A 702 -18.42 -5.30 28.90
CA SER A 702 -18.05 -6.71 28.88
C SER A 702 -18.18 -7.28 27.47
N THR A 703 -17.35 -8.27 27.16
CA THR A 703 -17.48 -9.01 25.89
C THR A 703 -18.73 -9.89 25.92
N VAL A 704 -19.60 -9.72 24.96
CA VAL A 704 -20.83 -10.52 24.77
C VAL A 704 -20.79 -11.29 23.46
N GLY A 705 -21.44 -12.46 23.41
CA GLY A 705 -21.62 -13.22 22.19
C GLY A 705 -22.69 -12.59 21.31
N ALA A 706 -22.61 -12.82 19.98
CA ALA A 706 -23.64 -12.39 19.07
C ALA A 706 -24.96 -13.13 19.31
N PRO A 707 -26.13 -12.49 19.09
CA PRO A 707 -27.45 -13.10 19.36
C PRO A 707 -27.76 -14.34 18.53
N ASP A 708 -27.05 -14.55 17.42
CA ASP A 708 -27.23 -15.69 16.50
C ASP A 708 -26.52 -16.97 16.98
N GLY A 709 -25.89 -16.94 18.17
CA GLY A 709 -25.19 -18.09 18.75
C GLY A 709 -23.86 -18.44 18.08
N SER A 710 -23.36 -17.58 17.18
CA SER A 710 -22.04 -17.74 16.58
C SER A 710 -20.91 -17.46 17.61
N ASP A 711 -19.66 -17.84 17.28
CA ASP A 711 -18.48 -17.50 18.08
C ASP A 711 -18.04 -16.02 17.92
N HIS A 712 -18.92 -15.19 17.36
CA HIS A 712 -18.71 -13.76 17.19
C HIS A 712 -18.94 -13.03 18.53
N ARG A 713 -17.92 -12.33 19.00
CA ARG A 713 -17.92 -11.63 20.28
C ARG A 713 -17.58 -10.16 20.10
N TYR A 714 -18.23 -9.29 20.85
CA TYR A 714 -17.98 -7.84 20.81
C TYR A 714 -18.20 -7.17 22.18
N ALA A 715 -17.57 -6.02 22.41
CA ALA A 715 -17.62 -5.26 23.64
C ALA A 715 -18.21 -3.86 23.39
N CYS A 716 -19.54 -3.73 23.45
CA CYS A 716 -20.26 -2.45 23.22
C CYS A 716 -21.51 -2.36 24.05
N HIS A 717 -21.79 -1.20 24.67
CA HIS A 717 -23.02 -0.94 25.46
C HIS A 717 -24.23 -0.56 24.59
N ALA A 718 -23.99 -0.10 23.36
CA ALA A 718 -25.02 0.42 22.45
C ALA A 718 -25.61 -0.63 21.49
N LEU A 719 -25.19 -1.90 21.61
CA LEU A 719 -25.60 -3.00 20.73
C LEU A 719 -26.22 -4.14 21.53
#